data_908ca1b54475a364f59a2204d58b2f48
#
_entry.id   908ca1b54475a364f59a2204d58b2f48
#
_cell.length_a   1.000
_cell.length_b   1.000
_cell.length_c   1.000
_cell.angle_alpha   90.00
_cell.angle_beta   90.00
_cell.angle_gamma   90.00
#
_symmetry.space_group_name_H-M   'P 1'
#
loop_
_entity.id
_entity.type
_entity.pdbx_description
1 polymer ?
#
loop_
_entity_poly.entity_id
_entity_poly.type
_entity_poly.pdbx_seq_one_letter_code
_entity_poly.pdbx_strand_id
1 'polypeptide(L)'
;MSRHSLKSSLVVFTFVLSILASRGPVKHPKPYHEASNFGKVGPIDSSGALIRDDSEPLRPRQEKTADGLTAIDTFSYNGEAWTAYEDIARFDGPLVLVSASGTRREVKRYVEATSVESLELNRTVRPFFDLDSANDVNLKQNDVLAERLLQDGEPIEEHVRDVINMAYGPWDTFLGNVQANDTMTLDWQATTKNYMPLVDVLEAADGTHSNYTFDGLLGGWLPSSRKIFRGDVDTTDWIEVTTFADVDSPDPQIVHLWFSIKWIKGGVVRANRFALDYKQFLPLKAHPTADDYYPALIRFADYWDSHLQDVATLEVSDKSWSDMNKHAFATELVQRAGGVSPRYGAFDRDYAGSEYDGFQDIMTTSLTANLAWGRFPQAKAILENYMDWYVNDNGAIKMRGPAVPQFGMSLSLIARYVQYTGDVAFTEKYKTKILAWANLLTERQDENLKFPEDHPYYGLISGWSESDAALRWDSWRWEKPYWNNGAFAARGLKDLSKIATFEQYAQNWQTRAAQLINQTSHTLDAVIQRNLTTPYVPLLPNETTHVLEDLAEQGDASSQWWPHRVYTELLQASVLSPNLTDLVINSMQAYGITSLGVVANVTPLRADTRDILGFISYGYALTLLLQDRLDEFVLFLYSHRYHVHNRGLWIAAEVSGTGGGSSTFCQPSQFAVPILLRAALLLDHPDEEVLFVGRGVPRRWLSKGRVAIQKAPTKWGLVDLDMQLDEKAGLVTTVLGFERGPPAEVRVKLRVPEGRELKAVTVDGKAAEWQGEEVILRIGASTKNVTVVGTF
;
A
#
# COMPACT_ATOMS: atom_id res chain seq x y z
N MET A 1 3.63 49.26 -10.76
CA MET A 1 2.61 48.37 -11.28
C MET A 1 2.51 47.21 -10.32
N SER A 2 1.60 47.15 -9.75
CA SER A 2 0.55 46.78 -8.85
C SER A 2 0.97 45.72 -7.80
N ARG A 3 0.84 46.18 -6.54
CA ARG A 3 1.10 45.43 -5.28
C ARG A 3 0.00 44.37 -4.92
N HIS A 4 -0.51 43.59 -5.86
CA HIS A 4 -1.61 42.65 -5.58
C HIS A 4 -1.28 41.17 -5.75
N SER A 5 -0.03 40.82 -6.07
CA SER A 5 0.36 39.41 -6.32
C SER A 5 1.03 38.69 -5.14
N LEU A 6 1.31 39.36 -4.03
CA LEU A 6 2.10 38.79 -2.92
C LEU A 6 1.27 38.21 -1.75
N LYS A 7 -0.05 38.30 -1.79
CA LYS A 7 -0.89 37.81 -0.68
C LYS A 7 -1.42 36.39 -0.83
N SER A 8 -1.48 35.88 -2.06
CA SER A 8 -1.98 34.50 -2.31
C SER A 8 -0.94 33.42 -2.02
N SER A 9 0.34 33.71 -2.18
CA SER A 9 1.41 32.72 -1.96
C SER A 9 1.70 32.46 -0.47
N LEU A 10 1.36 33.39 0.40
CA LEU A 10 1.62 33.26 1.84
C LEU A 10 0.56 32.40 2.56
N VAL A 11 -0.61 32.24 2.00
CA VAL A 11 -1.72 31.48 2.61
C VAL A 11 -1.55 29.98 2.42
N VAL A 12 -1.02 29.54 1.28
CA VAL A 12 -0.78 28.10 1.00
C VAL A 12 0.39 27.59 1.84
N PHE A 13 1.43 28.40 2.04
CA PHE A 13 2.59 28.03 2.87
C PHE A 13 2.27 27.89 4.36
N THR A 14 1.31 28.70 4.84
CA THR A 14 0.85 28.62 6.24
C THR A 14 0.00 27.35 6.47
N PHE A 15 -0.63 26.81 5.44
CA PHE A 15 -1.49 25.62 5.57
C PHE A 15 -0.66 24.32 5.65
N VAL A 16 0.38 24.14 4.86
CA VAL A 16 1.26 22.96 4.91
C VAL A 16 2.13 22.98 6.17
N LEU A 17 2.65 24.17 6.57
CA LEU A 17 3.38 24.33 7.83
C LEU A 17 2.48 24.30 9.06
N SER A 18 1.19 24.68 8.95
CA SER A 18 0.26 24.58 10.09
C SER A 18 -0.20 23.13 10.33
N ILE A 19 -0.27 22.29 9.31
CA ILE A 19 -0.51 20.86 9.48
C ILE A 19 0.69 20.18 10.14
N LEU A 20 1.91 20.60 9.83
CA LEU A 20 3.14 20.08 10.42
C LEU A 20 3.51 20.72 11.78
N ALA A 21 3.11 21.96 12.04
CA ALA A 21 3.53 22.72 13.21
C ALA A 21 2.56 22.74 14.41
N SER A 22 1.35 22.18 14.29
CA SER A 22 0.30 22.33 15.31
C SER A 22 0.03 21.12 16.20
N ARG A 23 0.85 20.08 16.16
CA ARG A 23 0.62 18.88 16.96
C ARG A 23 1.49 18.82 18.20
N GLY A 24 1.01 19.48 19.26
CA GLY A 24 1.30 19.03 20.63
C GLY A 24 0.66 17.64 20.87
N PRO A 25 0.91 16.97 22.01
CA PRO A 25 0.36 15.65 22.29
C PRO A 25 -1.12 15.65 21.99
N VAL A 26 -1.56 14.65 21.20
CA VAL A 26 -2.95 14.51 20.76
C VAL A 26 -3.82 14.44 22.00
N LYS A 27 -4.37 15.59 22.38
CA LYS A 27 -5.55 15.60 23.25
C LYS A 27 -6.68 15.11 22.37
N HIS A 28 -7.31 14.03 22.78
CA HIS A 28 -8.55 13.56 22.16
C HIS A 28 -9.42 14.78 21.83
N PRO A 29 -9.93 14.90 20.59
CA PRO A 29 -10.83 16.00 20.27
C PRO A 29 -11.99 15.93 21.27
N LYS A 30 -12.25 17.04 21.93
CA LYS A 30 -13.47 17.16 22.74
C LYS A 30 -14.66 16.89 21.82
N PRO A 31 -15.69 16.15 22.27
CA PRO A 31 -16.87 15.92 21.46
C PRO A 31 -17.40 17.26 20.96
N TYR A 32 -17.68 17.31 19.66
CA TYR A 32 -18.26 18.47 19.00
C TYR A 32 -19.69 18.66 19.52
N HIS A 33 -19.89 19.56 20.43
CA HIS A 33 -21.20 19.94 20.99
C HIS A 33 -21.85 21.04 20.14
N GLU A 34 -22.09 20.81 18.87
CA GLU A 34 -23.05 21.58 18.09
C GLU A 34 -23.56 20.71 16.92
N ALA A 35 -24.29 19.64 17.25
CA ALA A 35 -25.07 18.93 16.26
C ALA A 35 -26.50 19.45 16.30
N SER A 36 -26.83 20.28 15.33
CA SER A 36 -28.21 20.56 14.98
C SER A 36 -28.92 19.25 14.59
N ASN A 37 -30.02 18.95 15.27
CA ASN A 37 -31.12 18.04 14.96
C ASN A 37 -31.03 17.23 13.65
N PHE A 38 -30.26 16.16 13.65
CA PHE A 38 -30.34 15.13 12.61
C PHE A 38 -31.02 13.88 13.16
N GLY A 39 -31.88 13.31 12.34
CA GLY A 39 -32.88 12.28 12.59
C GLY A 39 -32.54 11.29 13.67
N LYS A 40 -33.33 11.33 14.73
CA LYS A 40 -33.23 10.43 15.87
C LYS A 40 -33.79 9.06 15.51
N VAL A 41 -33.01 8.01 15.82
CA VAL A 41 -33.41 6.61 15.61
C VAL A 41 -34.10 6.09 16.86
N GLY A 42 -35.40 5.83 16.77
CA GLY A 42 -36.23 5.22 17.85
C GLY A 42 -37.11 6.23 18.61
N PRO A 43 -38.04 5.75 19.40
CA PRO A 43 -38.90 6.60 20.26
C PRO A 43 -38.03 7.20 21.36
N ILE A 44 -38.12 8.50 21.53
CA ILE A 44 -37.38 9.28 22.51
C ILE A 44 -38.34 9.76 23.57
N ASP A 45 -37.92 9.73 24.84
CA ASP A 45 -38.67 10.32 25.93
C ASP A 45 -38.62 11.85 25.94
N SER A 46 -39.35 12.48 26.86
CA SER A 46 -39.41 13.94 27.00
C SER A 46 -38.06 14.60 27.40
N SER A 47 -37.04 13.81 27.75
CA SER A 47 -35.67 14.27 28.07
C SER A 47 -34.73 14.17 26.87
N GLY A 48 -35.17 13.53 25.79
CA GLY A 48 -34.35 13.32 24.59
C GLY A 48 -33.54 12.01 24.65
N ALA A 49 -33.73 11.17 25.66
CA ALA A 49 -33.12 9.85 25.74
C ALA A 49 -33.96 8.79 25.00
N LEU A 50 -33.30 7.78 24.44
CA LEU A 50 -33.97 6.60 23.90
C LEU A 50 -34.84 5.98 25.01
N ILE A 51 -36.14 5.78 24.73
CA ILE A 51 -36.97 5.01 25.62
C ILE A 51 -36.40 3.59 25.66
N ARG A 52 -35.82 3.23 26.79
CA ARG A 52 -35.52 1.84 27.09
C ARG A 52 -36.85 1.08 27.18
N ASP A 53 -37.12 0.30 26.18
CA ASP A 53 -38.17 -0.72 26.33
C ASP A 53 -37.53 -1.95 26.98
N ASP A 54 -37.33 -1.88 28.30
CA ASP A 54 -36.93 -3.03 29.12
C ASP A 54 -37.99 -4.14 29.08
N SER A 55 -39.14 -3.90 28.42
CA SER A 55 -40.21 -4.82 28.16
C SER A 55 -40.12 -5.55 26.82
N GLU A 56 -39.14 -5.20 25.93
CA GLU A 56 -38.91 -6.09 24.80
C GLU A 56 -38.63 -7.52 25.37
N PRO A 57 -39.44 -8.51 25.03
CA PRO A 57 -39.24 -9.86 25.53
C PRO A 57 -37.83 -10.29 25.13
N LEU A 58 -37.03 -10.73 26.11
CA LEU A 58 -35.73 -11.36 25.87
C LEU A 58 -35.92 -12.27 24.65
N ARG A 59 -35.21 -11.97 23.53
CA ARG A 59 -35.30 -12.85 22.37
C ARG A 59 -35.18 -14.30 22.86
N PRO A 60 -36.03 -15.24 22.39
CA PRO A 60 -36.03 -16.61 22.87
C PRO A 60 -34.59 -17.16 22.76
N ARG A 61 -34.22 -18.08 23.68
CA ARG A 61 -32.90 -18.69 23.75
C ARG A 61 -32.42 -19.04 22.33
N GLN A 62 -31.43 -18.32 21.85
CA GLN A 62 -31.00 -18.40 20.46
C GLN A 62 -30.48 -19.82 20.19
N GLU A 63 -31.00 -20.46 19.16
CA GLU A 63 -30.60 -21.83 18.79
C GLU A 63 -29.13 -21.80 18.31
N LYS A 64 -28.33 -22.70 18.85
CA LYS A 64 -26.96 -22.92 18.43
C LYS A 64 -26.92 -24.10 17.46
N THR A 65 -26.19 -23.90 16.37
CA THR A 65 -25.83 -24.99 15.45
C THR A 65 -24.80 -25.94 16.08
N ALA A 66 -24.57 -27.11 15.45
CA ALA A 66 -23.59 -28.09 15.92
C ALA A 66 -22.15 -27.54 15.93
N ASP A 67 -21.85 -26.56 15.06
CA ASP A 67 -20.59 -25.83 14.95
C ASP A 67 -20.51 -24.59 15.85
N GLY A 68 -21.49 -24.42 16.77
CA GLY A 68 -21.46 -23.37 17.80
C GLY A 68 -21.96 -22.00 17.36
N LEU A 69 -22.41 -21.83 16.11
CA LEU A 69 -22.96 -20.58 15.61
C LEU A 69 -24.35 -20.30 16.19
N THR A 70 -24.68 -19.07 16.41
CA THR A 70 -25.95 -18.58 16.94
C THR A 70 -26.79 -17.98 15.83
N ALA A 71 -28.05 -18.40 15.70
CA ALA A 71 -29.01 -17.76 14.82
C ALA A 71 -29.33 -16.35 15.35
N ILE A 72 -29.12 -15.32 14.54
CA ILE A 72 -29.30 -13.92 14.94
C ILE A 72 -30.51 -13.27 14.27
N ASP A 73 -30.74 -13.55 12.99
CA ASP A 73 -31.87 -13.01 12.24
C ASP A 73 -32.37 -14.00 11.19
N THR A 74 -33.58 -13.76 10.69
CA THR A 74 -34.16 -14.43 9.52
C THR A 74 -34.55 -13.38 8.50
N PHE A 75 -34.40 -13.69 7.22
CA PHE A 75 -34.71 -12.77 6.11
C PHE A 75 -35.13 -13.53 4.85
N SER A 76 -35.71 -12.83 3.91
CA SER A 76 -36.08 -13.35 2.60
C SER A 76 -35.11 -12.88 1.52
N TYR A 77 -34.65 -13.78 0.68
CA TYR A 77 -33.82 -13.42 -0.48
C TYR A 77 -34.15 -14.35 -1.66
N ASN A 78 -34.43 -13.78 -2.83
CA ASN A 78 -34.82 -14.50 -4.05
C ASN A 78 -36.00 -15.46 -3.86
N GLY A 79 -36.98 -15.07 -3.03
CA GLY A 79 -38.18 -15.87 -2.77
C GLY A 79 -37.97 -17.04 -1.82
N GLU A 80 -36.82 -17.13 -1.17
CA GLU A 80 -36.47 -18.18 -0.22
C GLU A 80 -36.20 -17.57 1.17
N ALA A 81 -36.53 -18.31 2.22
CA ALA A 81 -36.18 -17.92 3.59
C ALA A 81 -34.73 -18.25 3.88
N TRP A 82 -34.04 -17.33 4.53
CA TRP A 82 -32.64 -17.44 4.96
C TRP A 82 -32.52 -17.17 6.45
N THR A 83 -31.48 -17.75 7.06
CA THR A 83 -31.13 -17.48 8.47
C THR A 83 -29.67 -16.99 8.50
N ALA A 84 -29.46 -15.91 9.23
CA ALA A 84 -28.13 -15.38 9.53
C ALA A 84 -27.63 -15.98 10.85
N TYR A 85 -26.48 -16.63 10.81
CA TYR A 85 -25.80 -17.23 11.94
C TYR A 85 -24.46 -16.53 12.20
N GLU A 86 -24.11 -16.32 13.46
CA GLU A 86 -22.81 -15.76 13.85
C GLU A 86 -22.20 -16.53 15.03
N ASP A 87 -20.88 -16.57 15.07
CA ASP A 87 -20.14 -16.87 16.29
C ASP A 87 -20.02 -15.58 17.12
N ILE A 88 -20.96 -15.41 18.04
CA ILE A 88 -21.02 -14.23 18.91
C ILE A 88 -20.09 -14.33 20.13
N ALA A 89 -19.33 -15.41 20.27
CA ALA A 89 -18.31 -15.55 21.31
C ALA A 89 -16.95 -14.95 20.87
N ARG A 90 -16.78 -14.69 19.59
CA ARG A 90 -15.51 -14.22 18.99
C ARG A 90 -15.74 -13.00 18.09
N PHE A 91 -14.86 -12.03 18.17
CA PHE A 91 -14.92 -10.86 17.29
C PHE A 91 -14.62 -11.20 15.82
N ASP A 92 -13.75 -12.18 15.57
CA ASP A 92 -13.35 -12.67 14.27
C ASP A 92 -14.19 -13.85 13.74
N GLY A 93 -15.20 -14.25 14.51
CA GLY A 93 -16.09 -15.36 14.14
C GLY A 93 -16.86 -15.06 12.84
N PRO A 94 -17.13 -16.06 11.98
CA PRO A 94 -17.80 -15.84 10.70
C PRO A 94 -19.27 -15.43 10.87
N LEU A 95 -19.77 -14.67 9.89
CA LEU A 95 -21.18 -14.53 9.58
C LEU A 95 -21.52 -15.58 8.51
N VAL A 96 -22.49 -16.42 8.78
CA VAL A 96 -22.92 -17.48 7.87
C VAL A 96 -24.39 -17.32 7.53
N LEU A 97 -24.69 -17.17 6.25
CA LEU A 97 -26.06 -17.04 5.75
C LEU A 97 -26.47 -18.38 5.14
N VAL A 98 -27.55 -18.96 5.63
CA VAL A 98 -28.03 -20.29 5.20
C VAL A 98 -29.47 -20.19 4.74
N SER A 99 -29.73 -20.65 3.50
CA SER A 99 -31.07 -20.72 2.93
C SER A 99 -31.84 -21.95 3.40
N ALA A 100 -33.15 -21.93 3.24
CA ALA A 100 -34.03 -23.08 3.51
C ALA A 100 -33.67 -24.30 2.63
N SER A 101 -33.16 -24.09 1.42
CA SER A 101 -32.65 -25.17 0.53
C SER A 101 -31.29 -25.71 0.92
N GLY A 102 -30.60 -25.08 1.91
CA GLY A 102 -29.29 -25.49 2.37
C GLY A 102 -28.12 -24.78 1.68
N THR A 103 -28.39 -23.79 0.84
CA THR A 103 -27.31 -22.95 0.29
C THR A 103 -26.65 -22.17 1.42
N ARG A 104 -25.29 -22.26 1.51
CA ARG A 104 -24.50 -21.63 2.57
C ARG A 104 -23.59 -20.57 1.95
N ARG A 105 -23.62 -19.36 2.50
CA ARG A 105 -22.67 -18.28 2.22
C ARG A 105 -21.97 -17.87 3.51
N GLU A 106 -20.66 -17.86 3.49
CA GLU A 106 -19.85 -17.46 4.63
C GLU A 106 -19.15 -16.12 4.32
N VAL A 107 -19.36 -15.15 5.20
CA VAL A 107 -18.64 -13.89 5.20
C VAL A 107 -17.66 -13.92 6.37
N LYS A 108 -16.40 -14.08 6.08
CA LYS A 108 -15.34 -13.96 7.10
C LYS A 108 -15.38 -12.58 7.71
N ARG A 109 -15.01 -12.49 8.97
CA ARG A 109 -14.93 -11.23 9.69
C ARG A 109 -13.56 -11.14 10.34
N TYR A 110 -12.72 -10.32 9.77
CA TYR A 110 -11.41 -10.03 10.33
C TYR A 110 -11.49 -8.81 11.23
N VAL A 111 -10.82 -8.83 12.37
CA VAL A 111 -10.65 -7.68 13.25
C VAL A 111 -9.25 -7.67 13.84
N GLU A 112 -8.71 -6.47 14.04
CA GLU A 112 -7.48 -6.26 14.79
C GLU A 112 -7.67 -5.21 15.87
N ALA A 113 -6.87 -5.33 16.92
CA ALA A 113 -6.84 -4.35 17.98
C ALA A 113 -6.27 -3.01 17.46
N THR A 114 -6.94 -1.92 17.81
CA THR A 114 -6.66 -0.58 17.30
C THR A 114 -5.76 0.25 18.20
N SER A 115 -5.63 -0.13 19.48
CA SER A 115 -4.83 0.60 20.45
C SER A 115 -3.77 -0.28 21.11
N VAL A 116 -2.70 0.34 21.55
CA VAL A 116 -1.61 -0.31 22.30
C VAL A 116 -2.13 -0.97 23.57
N GLU A 117 -3.12 -0.37 24.21
CA GLU A 117 -3.72 -0.89 25.44
C GLU A 117 -4.58 -2.12 25.19
N SER A 118 -5.29 -2.16 24.06
CA SER A 118 -6.07 -3.31 23.64
C SER A 118 -5.21 -4.48 23.15
N LEU A 119 -3.95 -4.23 22.78
CA LEU A 119 -3.05 -5.26 22.31
C LEU A 119 -2.41 -6.08 23.43
N GLU A 120 -2.53 -5.69 24.70
CA GLU A 120 -1.76 -6.23 25.83
C GLU A 120 -0.23 -6.35 25.59
N LEU A 121 0.24 -5.83 24.46
CA LEU A 121 1.59 -6.00 23.92
C LEU A 121 2.65 -5.28 24.75
N ASN A 122 2.23 -4.27 25.46
CA ASN A 122 3.10 -3.48 26.32
C ASN A 122 3.89 -4.28 27.35
N ARG A 123 3.43 -5.50 27.69
CA ARG A 123 4.00 -6.27 28.80
C ARG A 123 4.96 -7.36 28.36
N THR A 124 4.77 -7.90 27.16
CA THR A 124 5.55 -9.05 26.66
C THR A 124 6.65 -8.66 25.68
N VAL A 125 6.47 -7.59 24.93
CA VAL A 125 7.43 -7.18 23.88
C VAL A 125 8.41 -6.11 24.38
N ARG A 126 8.01 -5.28 25.34
CA ARG A 126 8.94 -4.34 25.97
C ARG A 126 10.21 -4.95 26.56
N PRO A 127 10.22 -6.18 27.08
CA PRO A 127 11.47 -6.85 27.44
C PRO A 127 12.37 -7.20 26.27
N PHE A 128 11.81 -7.37 25.05
CA PHE A 128 12.60 -7.66 23.85
C PHE A 128 13.34 -6.42 23.36
N PHE A 129 12.72 -5.25 23.51
CA PHE A 129 13.32 -3.96 23.20
C PHE A 129 13.31 -3.06 24.43
N ASP A 130 14.43 -2.45 24.74
CA ASP A 130 14.43 -1.17 25.40
C ASP A 130 14.02 -0.11 24.35
N LEU A 131 12.69 -0.04 24.10
CA LEU A 131 12.12 0.77 23.03
C LEU A 131 12.39 2.26 23.22
N ASP A 132 12.44 2.73 24.47
CA ASP A 132 12.65 4.14 24.76
C ASP A 132 14.09 4.54 24.38
N SER A 133 15.08 3.75 24.81
CA SER A 133 16.48 3.96 24.41
C SER A 133 16.70 3.72 22.91
N ALA A 134 16.08 2.70 22.32
CA ALA A 134 16.22 2.41 20.89
C ALA A 134 15.57 3.51 20.05
N ASN A 135 14.39 4.00 20.42
CA ASN A 135 13.74 5.13 19.75
C ASN A 135 14.58 6.41 19.81
N ASP A 136 15.13 6.74 20.99
CA ASP A 136 15.95 7.94 21.16
C ASP A 136 17.21 7.92 20.27
N VAL A 137 17.86 6.76 20.15
CA VAL A 137 19.00 6.58 19.25
C VAL A 137 18.56 6.55 17.78
N ASN A 138 17.47 5.87 17.47
CA ASN A 138 16.93 5.79 16.10
C ASN A 138 16.54 7.17 15.53
N LEU A 139 16.12 8.10 16.37
CA LEU A 139 15.80 9.47 15.96
C LEU A 139 17.06 10.29 15.60
N LYS A 140 18.26 9.84 16.00
CA LYS A 140 19.48 10.63 15.82
C LYS A 140 20.19 10.39 14.50
N GLN A 141 20.46 9.14 14.11
CA GLN A 141 21.27 8.88 12.91
C GLN A 141 20.97 7.59 12.16
N ASN A 142 21.02 6.42 12.80
CA ASN A 142 20.89 5.11 12.15
C ASN A 142 19.54 4.44 12.47
N ASP A 143 19.23 3.39 11.72
CA ASP A 143 18.00 2.61 11.89
C ASP A 143 18.21 1.51 12.95
N VAL A 144 18.34 1.92 14.21
CA VAL A 144 18.58 1.01 15.34
C VAL A 144 17.44 0.01 15.53
N LEU A 145 16.21 0.39 15.20
CA LEU A 145 15.07 -0.52 15.29
C LEU A 145 15.17 -1.66 14.27
N ALA A 146 15.57 -1.34 13.03
CA ALA A 146 15.83 -2.36 12.03
C ALA A 146 16.99 -3.27 12.42
N GLU A 147 18.11 -2.71 12.89
CA GLU A 147 19.28 -3.48 13.37
C GLU A 147 18.88 -4.48 14.46
N ARG A 148 18.03 -4.07 15.41
CA ARG A 148 17.54 -4.94 16.48
C ARG A 148 16.63 -6.06 15.98
N LEU A 149 15.75 -5.78 15.02
CA LEU A 149 14.81 -6.75 14.46
C LEU A 149 15.52 -7.79 13.59
N LEU A 150 16.68 -7.44 13.02
CA LEU A 150 17.47 -8.28 12.13
C LEU A 150 18.62 -9.04 12.84
N GLN A 151 18.87 -8.78 14.13
CA GLN A 151 20.05 -9.31 14.83
C GLN A 151 20.13 -10.84 14.86
N ASP A 152 18.99 -11.52 14.82
CA ASP A 152 18.87 -12.99 14.92
C ASP A 152 18.51 -13.64 13.57
N GLY A 153 18.66 -12.93 12.44
CA GLY A 153 18.35 -13.41 11.10
C GLY A 153 17.01 -12.86 10.55
N GLU A 154 16.22 -13.70 9.88
CA GLU A 154 14.94 -13.30 9.33
C GLU A 154 13.99 -12.79 10.42
N PRO A 155 13.41 -11.59 10.29
CA PRO A 155 12.61 -10.97 11.34
C PRO A 155 11.35 -11.76 11.63
N ILE A 156 10.98 -11.81 12.92
CA ILE A 156 9.73 -12.42 13.37
C ILE A 156 8.60 -11.41 13.20
N GLU A 157 7.56 -11.78 12.45
CA GLU A 157 6.45 -10.89 12.09
C GLU A 157 5.79 -10.25 13.33
N GLU A 158 5.57 -11.02 14.39
CA GLU A 158 4.98 -10.54 15.62
C GLU A 158 5.87 -9.49 16.31
N HIS A 159 7.19 -9.64 16.28
CA HIS A 159 8.10 -8.65 16.85
C HIS A 159 8.01 -7.32 16.10
N VAL A 160 7.95 -7.38 14.76
CA VAL A 160 7.80 -6.18 13.92
C VAL A 160 6.44 -5.52 14.14
N ARG A 161 5.36 -6.31 14.16
CA ARG A 161 3.99 -5.84 14.45
C ARG A 161 3.91 -5.12 15.79
N ASP A 162 4.62 -5.62 16.76
CA ASP A 162 4.49 -5.25 18.17
C ASP A 162 5.45 -4.12 18.58
N VAL A 163 6.33 -3.66 17.68
CA VAL A 163 7.01 -2.38 17.85
C VAL A 163 5.95 -1.28 17.90
N ILE A 164 6.01 -0.46 18.95
CA ILE A 164 5.09 0.65 19.09
C ILE A 164 5.51 1.76 18.14
N ASN A 165 4.89 1.79 16.98
CA ASN A 165 4.87 2.97 16.16
C ASN A 165 3.65 3.81 16.58
N MET A 166 3.87 5.00 17.10
CA MET A 166 2.82 5.92 17.57
C MET A 166 1.96 6.50 16.43
N ALA A 167 2.24 6.16 15.20
CA ALA A 167 1.52 6.62 14.04
C ALA A 167 0.35 5.71 13.70
N TYR A 168 -0.56 5.58 14.61
CA TYR A 168 -1.89 5.19 14.19
C TYR A 168 -2.48 6.38 13.45
N GLY A 169 -2.65 6.21 12.14
CA GLY A 169 -3.33 7.18 11.30
C GLY A 169 -4.70 7.55 11.82
N PRO A 170 -5.36 8.50 11.21
CA PRO A 170 -6.75 8.73 11.51
C PRO A 170 -7.47 7.39 11.41
N TRP A 171 -8.25 7.07 12.41
CA TRP A 171 -9.11 5.87 12.46
C TRP A 171 -10.21 5.92 11.42
N ASP A 172 -10.07 6.83 10.50
CA ASP A 172 -11.00 7.13 9.45
C ASP A 172 -10.77 6.15 8.30
N THR A 173 -11.84 5.73 7.71
CA THR A 173 -11.84 4.97 6.46
C THR A 173 -12.78 5.64 5.47
N PHE A 174 -12.79 5.15 4.25
CA PHE A 174 -13.71 5.61 3.23
C PHE A 174 -14.37 4.43 2.54
N LEU A 175 -15.62 4.61 2.18
CA LEU A 175 -16.44 3.61 1.53
C LEU A 175 -17.09 4.19 0.28
N GLY A 176 -17.43 3.32 -0.66
CA GLY A 176 -18.08 3.73 -1.90
C GLY A 176 -18.32 2.55 -2.82
N ASN A 177 -18.66 2.87 -4.06
CA ASN A 177 -18.77 1.93 -5.16
C ASN A 177 -17.92 2.41 -6.36
N VAL A 178 -17.74 1.57 -7.37
CA VAL A 178 -16.87 1.87 -8.53
C VAL A 178 -17.39 3.05 -9.37
N GLN A 179 -18.70 3.30 -9.37
CA GLN A 179 -19.34 4.32 -10.21
C GLN A 179 -19.46 5.68 -9.52
N ALA A 180 -19.23 5.75 -8.20
CA ALA A 180 -19.40 6.97 -7.45
C ALA A 180 -18.35 8.03 -7.83
N ASN A 181 -18.81 9.28 -7.90
CA ASN A 181 -17.92 10.42 -8.14
C ASN A 181 -17.14 10.83 -6.90
N ASP A 182 -17.55 10.36 -5.72
CA ASP A 182 -16.96 10.69 -4.44
C ASP A 182 -16.99 9.49 -3.49
N THR A 183 -16.32 9.58 -2.36
CA THR A 183 -16.31 8.58 -1.30
C THR A 183 -17.07 9.09 -0.08
N MET A 184 -17.59 8.18 0.73
CA MET A 184 -18.13 8.50 2.05
C MET A 184 -17.10 8.13 3.11
N THR A 185 -16.65 9.13 3.88
CA THR A 185 -15.71 8.93 4.97
C THR A 185 -16.42 8.56 6.26
N LEU A 186 -15.79 7.65 7.03
CA LEU A 186 -16.21 7.29 8.37
C LEU A 186 -15.08 7.62 9.35
N ASP A 187 -15.44 8.23 10.47
CA ASP A 187 -14.52 8.43 11.58
C ASP A 187 -14.39 7.17 12.47
N TRP A 188 -13.63 7.28 13.54
CA TRP A 188 -13.43 6.19 14.51
C TRP A 188 -14.74 5.73 15.19
N GLN A 189 -15.78 6.55 15.22
CA GLN A 189 -17.11 6.23 15.76
C GLN A 189 -18.05 5.61 14.70
N ALA A 190 -17.56 5.34 13.50
CA ALA A 190 -18.35 5.00 12.32
C ALA A 190 -19.34 6.11 11.90
N THR A 191 -19.05 7.36 12.27
CA THR A 191 -19.87 8.52 11.93
C THR A 191 -19.56 9.00 10.53
N THR A 192 -20.60 9.35 9.80
CA THR A 192 -20.50 10.01 8.48
C THR A 192 -21.02 11.44 8.58
N LYS A 193 -20.85 12.21 7.52
CA LYS A 193 -21.48 13.55 7.41
C LYS A 193 -23.02 13.52 7.49
N ASN A 194 -23.64 12.35 7.31
CA ASN A 194 -25.09 12.19 7.23
C ASN A 194 -25.67 11.36 8.39
N TYR A 195 -24.87 10.56 9.09
CA TYR A 195 -25.37 9.62 10.09
C TYR A 195 -24.35 9.33 11.20
N MET A 196 -24.82 9.29 12.44
CA MET A 196 -24.03 9.05 13.64
C MET A 196 -24.59 7.83 14.39
N PRO A 197 -24.12 6.60 14.10
CA PRO A 197 -24.77 5.38 14.60
C PRO A 197 -24.60 5.16 16.10
N LEU A 198 -23.59 5.74 16.72
CA LEU A 198 -23.22 5.42 18.10
C LEU A 198 -23.81 6.33 19.16
N VAL A 199 -24.24 7.54 18.82
CA VAL A 199 -24.70 8.51 19.85
C VAL A 199 -25.80 7.90 20.72
N ASP A 200 -26.79 7.29 20.10
CA ASP A 200 -27.92 6.70 20.83
C ASP A 200 -27.56 5.37 21.53
N VAL A 201 -26.54 4.66 21.06
CA VAL A 201 -26.15 3.34 21.57
C VAL A 201 -25.18 3.47 22.74
N LEU A 202 -24.24 4.40 22.68
CA LEU A 202 -23.31 4.68 23.79
C LEU A 202 -24.01 5.31 24.97
N GLU A 203 -25.00 6.18 24.74
CA GLU A 203 -25.82 6.73 25.81
C GLU A 203 -26.68 5.67 26.48
N ALA A 204 -27.28 4.74 25.72
CA ALA A 204 -28.05 3.62 26.24
C ALA A 204 -27.21 2.60 27.02
N ALA A 205 -25.91 2.51 26.76
CA ALA A 205 -25.01 1.60 27.43
C ALA A 205 -24.32 2.21 28.69
N ASP A 206 -24.86 3.29 29.24
CA ASP A 206 -24.36 3.99 30.43
C ASP A 206 -22.89 4.49 30.29
N GLY A 207 -22.44 4.74 29.06
CA GLY A 207 -21.08 5.18 28.76
C GLY A 207 -20.00 4.10 28.97
N THR A 208 -20.39 2.88 29.36
CA THR A 208 -19.43 1.80 29.64
C THR A 208 -18.80 1.18 28.39
N HIS A 209 -19.32 1.48 27.21
CA HIS A 209 -18.84 0.95 25.94
C HIS A 209 -18.17 2.04 25.05
N SER A 210 -17.59 3.05 25.70
CA SER A 210 -16.95 4.17 24.99
C SER A 210 -15.58 3.83 24.40
N ASN A 211 -15.00 2.69 24.78
CA ASN A 211 -13.65 2.33 24.35
C ASN A 211 -13.70 1.59 23.00
N TYR A 212 -13.31 2.32 21.97
CA TYR A 212 -13.03 1.76 20.65
C TYR A 212 -11.85 0.81 20.71
N THR A 213 -12.05 -0.45 20.33
CA THR A 213 -11.10 -1.51 20.65
C THR A 213 -10.59 -2.25 19.43
N PHE A 214 -11.45 -2.50 18.44
CA PHE A 214 -11.10 -3.27 17.26
C PHE A 214 -11.69 -2.66 16.00
N ASP A 215 -10.91 -2.77 14.91
CA ASP A 215 -11.35 -2.51 13.54
C ASP A 215 -11.24 -3.77 12.69
N GLY A 216 -12.06 -3.85 11.65
CA GLY A 216 -12.00 -4.96 10.72
C GLY A 216 -12.81 -4.76 9.45
N LEU A 217 -12.69 -5.74 8.57
CA LEU A 217 -13.34 -5.80 7.27
C LEU A 217 -14.26 -7.00 7.17
N LEU A 218 -15.34 -6.86 6.41
CA LEU A 218 -16.15 -7.99 5.95
C LEU A 218 -15.35 -8.77 4.89
N GLY A 219 -15.44 -10.09 4.91
CA GLY A 219 -14.67 -10.95 4.01
C GLY A 219 -13.15 -10.88 4.19
N GLY A 220 -12.65 -10.03 5.11
CA GLY A 220 -11.24 -9.70 5.28
C GLY A 220 -10.69 -8.69 4.26
N TRP A 221 -11.42 -8.40 3.18
CA TRP A 221 -10.94 -7.57 2.08
C TRP A 221 -11.99 -6.63 1.46
N LEU A 222 -13.28 -6.87 1.68
CA LEU A 222 -14.35 -6.03 1.14
C LEU A 222 -14.20 -4.59 1.68
N PRO A 223 -14.38 -3.55 0.84
CA PRO A 223 -14.29 -2.16 1.28
C PRO A 223 -15.49 -1.79 2.17
N SER A 224 -15.38 -2.20 3.40
CA SER A 224 -16.37 -2.11 4.47
C SER A 224 -15.70 -1.62 5.75
N SER A 225 -16.47 -1.40 6.79
CA SER A 225 -15.93 -1.12 8.11
C SER A 225 -16.70 -1.93 9.15
N ARG A 226 -15.98 -2.56 10.04
CA ARG A 226 -16.54 -3.24 11.19
C ARG A 226 -15.81 -2.77 12.44
N LYS A 227 -16.49 -2.05 13.31
CA LYS A 227 -15.95 -1.43 14.52
C LYS A 227 -16.54 -2.06 15.76
N ILE A 228 -15.68 -2.38 16.72
CA ILE A 228 -16.05 -2.99 17.99
C ILE A 228 -15.76 -2.03 19.13
N PHE A 229 -16.76 -1.80 19.96
CA PHE A 229 -16.69 -0.95 21.15
C PHE A 229 -17.03 -1.78 22.39
N ARG A 230 -16.20 -1.73 23.41
CA ARG A 230 -16.43 -2.44 24.67
C ARG A 230 -16.01 -1.62 25.86
N GLY A 231 -16.62 -1.85 27.03
CA GLY A 231 -16.32 -1.14 28.25
C GLY A 231 -15.08 -1.64 28.95
N ASP A 232 -14.91 -2.96 29.03
CA ASP A 232 -13.80 -3.61 29.71
C ASP A 232 -13.22 -4.75 28.86
N VAL A 233 -11.93 -5.04 29.04
CA VAL A 233 -11.21 -6.04 28.25
C VAL A 233 -11.79 -7.46 28.44
N ASP A 234 -12.28 -7.75 29.64
CA ASP A 234 -12.75 -9.09 30.02
C ASP A 234 -14.27 -9.27 29.87
N THR A 235 -14.99 -8.31 29.31
CA THR A 235 -16.45 -8.39 29.22
C THR A 235 -16.93 -9.17 27.99
N THR A 236 -18.02 -9.92 28.17
CA THR A 236 -18.79 -10.52 27.08
C THR A 236 -19.78 -9.53 26.46
N ASP A 237 -19.60 -8.25 26.76
CA ASP A 237 -20.49 -7.16 26.39
C ASP A 237 -19.76 -6.21 25.43
N TRP A 238 -20.32 -6.05 24.22
CA TRP A 238 -19.77 -5.10 23.22
C TRP A 238 -20.85 -4.62 22.25
N ILE A 239 -20.54 -3.51 21.61
CA ILE A 239 -21.30 -2.98 20.48
C ILE A 239 -20.48 -3.16 19.21
N GLU A 240 -21.12 -3.66 18.18
CA GLU A 240 -20.56 -3.83 16.85
C GLU A 240 -21.29 -2.91 15.86
N VAL A 241 -20.55 -2.13 15.12
CA VAL A 241 -21.04 -1.35 13.98
C VAL A 241 -20.41 -1.88 12.71
N THR A 242 -21.23 -2.43 11.82
CA THR A 242 -20.82 -2.87 10.50
C THR A 242 -21.38 -1.94 9.43
N THR A 243 -20.52 -1.48 8.52
CA THR A 243 -20.90 -0.50 7.50
C THR A 243 -20.35 -0.91 6.14
N PHE A 244 -21.13 -0.76 5.08
CA PHE A 244 -20.73 -0.97 3.69
C PHE A 244 -21.56 -0.10 2.74
N ALA A 245 -21.05 0.15 1.53
CA ALA A 245 -21.75 0.97 0.56
C ALA A 245 -22.92 0.22 -0.11
N ASP A 246 -24.02 0.92 -0.34
CA ASP A 246 -25.11 0.44 -1.18
C ASP A 246 -24.65 0.41 -2.64
N VAL A 247 -24.72 -0.76 -3.27
CA VAL A 247 -24.34 -0.97 -4.68
C VAL A 247 -25.54 -1.02 -5.62
N ASP A 248 -26.77 -0.95 -5.07
CA ASP A 248 -28.04 -0.97 -5.83
C ASP A 248 -28.74 0.40 -5.82
N SER A 249 -28.04 1.45 -5.40
CA SER A 249 -28.62 2.79 -5.40
C SER A 249 -29.15 3.17 -6.79
N PRO A 250 -30.36 3.76 -6.87
CA PRO A 250 -30.87 4.29 -8.14
C PRO A 250 -29.98 5.36 -8.76
N ASP A 251 -29.19 6.05 -7.96
CA ASP A 251 -28.14 6.97 -8.38
C ASP A 251 -26.78 6.45 -7.89
N PRO A 252 -26.07 5.65 -8.71
CA PRO A 252 -24.82 5.05 -8.30
C PRO A 252 -23.67 6.07 -8.15
N GLN A 253 -23.87 7.30 -8.57
CA GLN A 253 -22.87 8.38 -8.38
C GLN A 253 -22.88 8.94 -6.96
N ILE A 254 -23.95 8.69 -6.20
CA ILE A 254 -24.08 9.11 -4.81
C ILE A 254 -23.88 7.89 -3.91
N VAL A 255 -22.91 8.00 -3.01
CA VAL A 255 -22.66 6.93 -2.02
C VAL A 255 -23.68 6.98 -0.91
N HIS A 256 -24.38 5.88 -0.71
CA HIS A 256 -25.18 5.60 0.47
C HIS A 256 -24.60 4.43 1.23
N LEU A 257 -24.71 4.43 2.55
CA LEU A 257 -24.11 3.41 3.40
C LEU A 257 -25.16 2.66 4.20
N TRP A 258 -25.07 1.34 4.18
CA TRP A 258 -25.76 0.43 5.07
C TRP A 258 -25.04 0.34 6.40
N PHE A 259 -25.80 0.30 7.49
CA PHE A 259 -25.34 0.10 8.86
C PHE A 259 -26.08 -1.06 9.51
N SER A 260 -25.34 -1.91 10.22
CA SER A 260 -25.87 -2.82 11.24
C SER A 260 -25.23 -2.44 12.56
N ILE A 261 -26.07 -2.13 13.56
CA ILE A 261 -25.65 -1.77 14.91
C ILE A 261 -26.14 -2.88 15.83
N LYS A 262 -25.20 -3.66 16.35
CA LYS A 262 -25.48 -4.84 17.13
C LYS A 262 -25.00 -4.66 18.57
N TRP A 263 -25.88 -4.88 19.52
CA TRP A 263 -25.52 -4.90 20.93
C TRP A 263 -25.52 -6.33 21.44
N ILE A 264 -24.38 -6.77 21.94
CA ILE A 264 -24.17 -8.09 22.52
C ILE A 264 -23.94 -7.91 24.02
N LYS A 265 -24.70 -8.64 24.85
CA LYS A 265 -24.57 -8.62 26.30
C LYS A 265 -24.70 -10.03 26.86
N GLY A 266 -23.68 -10.45 27.65
CA GLY A 266 -23.61 -11.78 28.22
C GLY A 266 -23.59 -12.88 27.15
N GLY A 267 -22.94 -12.64 25.99
CA GLY A 267 -22.90 -13.59 24.88
C GLY A 267 -24.25 -13.80 24.17
N VAL A 268 -25.18 -12.83 24.27
CA VAL A 268 -26.49 -12.85 23.61
C VAL A 268 -26.68 -11.54 22.84
N VAL A 269 -27.14 -11.61 21.60
CA VAL A 269 -27.54 -10.42 20.82
C VAL A 269 -28.84 -9.87 21.42
N ARG A 270 -28.74 -8.70 22.05
CA ARG A 270 -29.90 -8.00 22.66
C ARG A 270 -30.66 -7.18 21.65
N ALA A 271 -29.95 -6.54 20.74
CA ALA A 271 -30.53 -5.78 19.65
C ALA A 271 -29.63 -5.89 18.42
N ASN A 272 -30.27 -5.89 17.26
CA ASN A 272 -29.61 -5.69 15.97
C ASN A 272 -30.48 -4.70 15.19
N ARG A 273 -29.98 -3.50 14.94
CA ARG A 273 -30.68 -2.43 14.25
C ARG A 273 -30.00 -2.17 12.91
N PHE A 274 -30.83 -1.88 11.92
CA PHE A 274 -30.35 -1.57 10.57
C PHE A 274 -30.69 -0.14 10.21
N ALA A 275 -29.79 0.52 9.47
CA ALA A 275 -30.02 1.84 8.95
C ALA A 275 -29.43 1.97 7.54
N LEU A 276 -29.96 2.89 6.76
CA LEU A 276 -29.42 3.31 5.48
C LEU A 276 -29.27 4.83 5.49
N ASP A 277 -28.06 5.30 5.16
CA ASP A 277 -27.70 6.71 5.15
C ASP A 277 -28.29 7.42 3.91
N TYR A 278 -29.56 7.81 4.02
CA TYR A 278 -30.16 8.71 3.03
C TYR A 278 -30.24 10.13 3.56
N LYS A 279 -29.99 11.13 2.71
CA LYS A 279 -30.55 12.47 2.94
C LYS A 279 -32.07 12.37 2.83
N GLN A 280 -32.74 12.17 3.96
CA GLN A 280 -34.19 12.04 3.96
C GLN A 280 -34.85 13.40 3.96
N PHE A 281 -35.62 13.68 2.90
CA PHE A 281 -36.73 14.60 3.00
C PHE A 281 -37.96 13.86 3.48
N LEU A 282 -38.74 14.49 4.34
CA LEU A 282 -40.00 13.93 4.83
C LEU A 282 -40.94 13.46 3.68
N PRO A 283 -41.74 12.38 3.85
CA PRO A 283 -41.88 11.62 5.08
C PRO A 283 -40.77 10.61 5.33
N LEU A 284 -40.45 10.37 6.61
CA LEU A 284 -39.49 9.36 7.04
C LEU A 284 -39.91 8.00 6.49
N LYS A 285 -39.00 7.31 5.81
CA LYS A 285 -39.21 5.91 5.46
C LYS A 285 -39.16 5.06 6.72
N ALA A 286 -39.81 3.91 6.70
CA ALA A 286 -39.67 2.91 7.75
C ALA A 286 -38.20 2.52 7.91
N HIS A 287 -37.76 2.18 9.11
CA HIS A 287 -36.42 1.67 9.34
C HIS A 287 -36.21 0.39 8.52
N PRO A 288 -35.02 0.21 7.93
CA PRO A 288 -34.67 -1.04 7.28
C PRO A 288 -34.76 -2.22 8.24
N THR A 289 -35.10 -3.38 7.69
CA THR A 289 -35.18 -4.64 8.40
C THR A 289 -34.09 -5.62 7.96
N ALA A 290 -34.08 -6.81 8.55
CA ALA A 290 -33.21 -7.90 8.10
C ALA A 290 -33.45 -8.25 6.61
N ASP A 291 -34.73 -8.15 6.16
CA ASP A 291 -35.11 -8.37 4.77
C ASP A 291 -34.53 -7.34 3.78
N ASP A 292 -34.12 -6.19 4.26
CA ASP A 292 -33.46 -5.16 3.46
C ASP A 292 -31.93 -5.31 3.51
N TYR A 293 -31.37 -5.46 4.72
CA TYR A 293 -29.93 -5.40 5.00
C TYR A 293 -29.16 -6.61 4.46
N TYR A 294 -29.58 -7.86 4.80
CA TYR A 294 -28.82 -9.04 4.38
C TYR A 294 -28.84 -9.29 2.88
N PRO A 295 -29.94 -9.08 2.15
CA PRO A 295 -29.90 -9.06 0.69
C PRO A 295 -28.94 -8.02 0.13
N ALA A 296 -28.88 -6.80 0.69
CA ALA A 296 -27.93 -5.78 0.28
C ALA A 296 -26.48 -6.21 0.54
N LEU A 297 -26.20 -6.86 1.68
CA LEU A 297 -24.88 -7.41 2.00
C LEU A 297 -24.46 -8.51 1.01
N ILE A 298 -25.37 -9.40 0.63
CA ILE A 298 -25.09 -10.44 -0.37
C ILE A 298 -24.72 -9.79 -1.70
N ARG A 299 -25.54 -8.84 -2.18
CA ARG A 299 -25.28 -8.13 -3.45
C ARG A 299 -23.99 -7.32 -3.39
N PHE A 300 -23.67 -6.69 -2.27
CA PHE A 300 -22.40 -5.99 -2.05
C PHE A 300 -21.19 -6.93 -2.19
N ALA A 301 -21.24 -8.11 -1.58
CA ALA A 301 -20.16 -9.09 -1.69
C ALA A 301 -20.01 -9.59 -3.14
N ASP A 302 -21.12 -9.95 -3.81
CA ASP A 302 -21.13 -10.39 -5.21
C ASP A 302 -20.62 -9.30 -6.17
N TYR A 303 -20.97 -8.03 -5.90
CA TYR A 303 -20.49 -6.87 -6.66
C TYR A 303 -18.97 -6.76 -6.64
N TRP A 304 -18.38 -6.80 -5.45
CA TRP A 304 -16.92 -6.68 -5.32
C TRP A 304 -16.19 -7.93 -5.82
N ASP A 305 -16.73 -9.11 -5.63
CA ASP A 305 -16.16 -10.33 -6.23
C ASP A 305 -16.12 -10.23 -7.76
N SER A 306 -17.16 -9.69 -8.38
CA SER A 306 -17.20 -9.51 -9.84
C SER A 306 -16.17 -8.50 -10.37
N HIS A 307 -15.89 -7.43 -9.60
CA HIS A 307 -14.92 -6.39 -10.00
C HIS A 307 -13.45 -6.78 -9.78
N LEU A 308 -13.19 -7.81 -8.98
CA LEU A 308 -11.84 -8.24 -8.63
C LEU A 308 -11.52 -9.70 -9.00
N GLN A 309 -12.31 -10.30 -9.88
CA GLN A 309 -12.10 -11.67 -10.36
C GLN A 309 -10.86 -11.83 -11.25
N ASP A 310 -10.34 -10.71 -11.77
CA ASP A 310 -9.17 -10.67 -12.65
C ASP A 310 -7.84 -10.58 -11.88
N VAL A 311 -7.86 -10.37 -10.56
CA VAL A 311 -6.66 -10.37 -9.73
C VAL A 311 -6.10 -11.79 -9.63
N ALA A 312 -4.81 -11.96 -9.92
CA ALA A 312 -4.13 -13.25 -9.78
C ALA A 312 -4.31 -13.82 -8.37
N THR A 313 -4.58 -15.13 -8.30
CA THR A 313 -4.91 -15.77 -7.02
C THR A 313 -3.64 -15.99 -6.19
N LEU A 314 -3.64 -15.47 -4.97
CA LEU A 314 -2.58 -15.66 -3.98
C LEU A 314 -3.08 -16.57 -2.83
N GLU A 315 -2.29 -17.57 -2.49
CA GLU A 315 -2.49 -18.41 -1.31
C GLU A 315 -1.23 -18.36 -0.45
N VAL A 316 -1.38 -17.91 0.78
CA VAL A 316 -0.33 -17.92 1.79
C VAL A 316 -0.93 -18.41 3.10
N SER A 317 -0.09 -18.93 4.00
CA SER A 317 -0.53 -19.51 5.27
C SER A 317 -1.34 -18.57 6.14
N ASP A 318 -0.97 -17.29 6.18
CA ASP A 318 -1.78 -16.23 6.77
C ASP A 318 -2.60 -15.52 5.68
N LYS A 319 -3.88 -15.88 5.63
CA LYS A 319 -4.81 -15.33 4.63
C LYS A 319 -4.98 -13.83 4.69
N SER A 320 -4.65 -13.17 5.79
CA SER A 320 -4.77 -11.71 5.91
C SER A 320 -3.84 -10.98 4.94
N TRP A 321 -2.73 -11.59 4.49
CA TRP A 321 -1.89 -11.04 3.43
C TRP A 321 -2.56 -11.04 2.06
N SER A 322 -3.24 -12.15 1.71
CA SER A 322 -3.99 -12.21 0.44
C SER A 322 -5.22 -11.32 0.47
N ASP A 323 -5.88 -11.23 1.61
CA ASP A 323 -7.03 -10.35 1.82
C ASP A 323 -6.63 -8.87 1.71
N MET A 324 -5.52 -8.47 2.35
CA MET A 324 -4.95 -7.13 2.24
C MET A 324 -4.56 -6.77 0.80
N ASN A 325 -3.99 -7.72 0.06
CA ASN A 325 -3.70 -7.53 -1.36
C ASN A 325 -4.97 -7.21 -2.15
N LYS A 326 -6.02 -8.00 -1.97
CA LYS A 326 -7.30 -7.81 -2.68
C LYS A 326 -7.99 -6.50 -2.25
N HIS A 327 -7.89 -6.14 -0.95
CA HIS A 327 -8.41 -4.89 -0.40
C HIS A 327 -7.79 -3.65 -1.05
N ALA A 328 -6.50 -3.66 -1.35
CA ALA A 328 -5.83 -2.54 -2.00
C ALA A 328 -6.42 -2.23 -3.39
N PHE A 329 -6.80 -3.24 -4.15
CA PHE A 329 -7.48 -3.03 -5.44
C PHE A 329 -8.95 -2.58 -5.27
N ALA A 330 -9.63 -3.04 -4.22
CA ALA A 330 -10.97 -2.54 -3.90
C ALA A 330 -10.93 -1.06 -3.53
N THR A 331 -9.98 -0.64 -2.68
CA THR A 331 -9.82 0.78 -2.30
C THR A 331 -9.43 1.66 -3.47
N GLU A 332 -8.63 1.18 -4.42
CA GLU A 332 -8.35 1.91 -5.67
C GLU A 332 -9.65 2.21 -6.43
N LEU A 333 -10.48 1.19 -6.62
CA LEU A 333 -11.72 1.35 -7.37
C LEU A 333 -12.73 2.26 -6.66
N VAL A 334 -12.80 2.21 -5.33
CA VAL A 334 -13.63 3.14 -4.54
C VAL A 334 -13.16 4.57 -4.70
N GLN A 335 -11.85 4.78 -4.70
CA GLN A 335 -11.26 6.10 -4.69
C GLN A 335 -11.30 6.80 -6.04
N ARG A 336 -11.15 6.04 -7.13
CA ARG A 336 -11.10 6.57 -8.49
C ARG A 336 -12.50 6.76 -9.07
N ALA A 337 -12.87 7.98 -9.46
CA ALA A 337 -14.12 8.22 -10.16
C ALA A 337 -14.18 7.39 -11.44
N GLY A 338 -15.21 6.56 -11.58
CA GLY A 338 -15.34 5.62 -12.67
C GLY A 338 -14.24 4.55 -12.72
N GLY A 339 -13.50 4.34 -11.65
CA GLY A 339 -12.41 3.36 -11.53
C GLY A 339 -11.12 3.71 -12.29
N VAL A 340 -11.02 4.86 -12.95
CA VAL A 340 -9.87 5.20 -13.81
C VAL A 340 -9.26 6.58 -13.55
N SER A 341 -10.03 7.55 -13.08
CA SER A 341 -9.51 8.89 -12.81
C SER A 341 -8.48 8.88 -11.70
N PRO A 342 -7.31 9.49 -11.89
CA PRO A 342 -6.29 9.48 -10.86
C PRO A 342 -6.77 10.27 -9.64
N ARG A 343 -6.49 9.72 -8.44
CA ARG A 343 -6.67 10.39 -7.15
C ARG A 343 -5.57 9.97 -6.22
N TYR A 344 -5.03 10.93 -5.52
CA TYR A 344 -3.94 10.68 -4.57
C TYR A 344 -4.47 10.24 -3.22
N GLY A 345 -5.50 10.90 -2.72
CA GLY A 345 -6.10 10.66 -1.42
C GLY A 345 -7.62 10.53 -1.45
N ALA A 346 -8.21 10.09 -0.36
CA ALA A 346 -9.65 9.89 -0.24
C ALA A 346 -10.41 11.18 0.13
N PHE A 347 -9.79 12.04 0.93
CA PHE A 347 -10.43 13.24 1.48
C PHE A 347 -10.29 14.44 0.56
N ASP A 348 -9.21 14.42 -0.19
CA ASP A 348 -8.89 15.46 -1.12
C ASP A 348 -8.61 14.79 -2.45
N ARG A 349 -9.41 15.06 -3.47
CA ARG A 349 -9.25 14.45 -4.79
C ARG A 349 -7.82 14.60 -5.28
N ASP A 350 -7.16 15.64 -4.86
CA ASP A 350 -6.04 16.21 -5.52
C ASP A 350 -5.08 16.89 -4.56
N TYR A 351 -4.97 16.42 -3.34
CA TYR A 351 -4.04 16.93 -2.33
C TYR A 351 -4.18 18.43 -1.99
N ALA A 352 -4.54 19.27 -2.95
CA ALA A 352 -4.78 20.69 -2.79
C ALA A 352 -6.12 21.18 -3.37
N GLY A 353 -7.06 20.28 -3.62
CA GLY A 353 -8.44 20.62 -4.02
C GLY A 353 -8.66 20.81 -5.51
N SER A 354 -7.71 20.45 -6.37
CA SER A 354 -7.83 20.46 -7.82
C SER A 354 -7.48 19.11 -8.44
N GLU A 355 -8.23 18.63 -9.40
CA GLU A 355 -7.94 17.39 -10.14
C GLU A 355 -6.61 17.41 -10.90
N TYR A 356 -5.96 18.57 -10.99
CA TYR A 356 -4.67 18.77 -11.62
C TYR A 356 -3.53 18.99 -10.61
N ASP A 357 -3.78 18.84 -9.33
CA ASP A 357 -2.79 19.03 -8.28
C ASP A 357 -2.32 17.70 -7.66
N GLY A 358 -2.43 16.61 -8.39
CA GLY A 358 -1.95 15.31 -7.96
C GLY A 358 -0.49 15.05 -8.34
N PHE A 359 0.13 14.08 -7.67
CA PHE A 359 1.44 13.57 -8.03
C PHE A 359 1.35 12.49 -9.11
N GLN A 360 2.36 12.40 -9.95
CA GLN A 360 2.47 11.34 -10.96
C GLN A 360 2.56 9.93 -10.35
N ASP A 361 2.93 9.83 -9.08
CA ASP A 361 3.02 8.57 -8.33
C ASP A 361 1.71 7.77 -8.35
N ILE A 362 0.56 8.45 -8.39
CA ILE A 362 -0.74 7.77 -8.48
C ILE A 362 -0.88 6.94 -9.75
N MET A 363 -0.38 7.42 -10.87
CA MET A 363 -0.41 6.68 -12.13
C MET A 363 0.67 5.58 -12.12
N THR A 364 1.90 5.91 -11.78
CA THR A 364 3.04 4.97 -11.88
C THR A 364 2.89 3.80 -10.91
N THR A 365 2.41 4.04 -9.69
CA THR A 365 2.22 2.98 -8.70
C THR A 365 1.02 2.10 -9.03
N SER A 366 -0.10 2.70 -9.45
CA SER A 366 -1.28 1.94 -9.89
C SER A 366 -0.98 1.04 -11.09
N LEU A 367 -0.24 1.55 -12.08
CA LEU A 367 0.19 0.74 -13.21
C LEU A 367 1.08 -0.43 -12.79
N THR A 368 2.06 -0.16 -11.92
CA THR A 368 2.96 -1.20 -11.42
C THR A 368 2.17 -2.32 -10.74
N ALA A 369 1.22 -1.97 -9.87
CA ALA A 369 0.40 -2.94 -9.16
C ALA A 369 -0.57 -3.70 -10.09
N ASN A 370 -1.33 -2.99 -10.92
CA ASN A 370 -2.30 -3.62 -11.81
C ASN A 370 -1.62 -4.54 -12.84
N LEU A 371 -0.45 -4.16 -13.37
CA LEU A 371 0.35 -5.02 -14.26
C LEU A 371 0.87 -6.25 -13.51
N ALA A 372 1.38 -6.07 -12.29
CA ALA A 372 1.93 -7.17 -11.49
C ALA A 372 0.88 -8.24 -11.15
N TRP A 373 -0.40 -7.87 -11.05
CA TRP A 373 -1.50 -8.77 -10.67
C TRP A 373 -2.43 -9.16 -11.81
N GLY A 374 -2.09 -8.82 -13.07
CA GLY A 374 -2.81 -9.28 -14.26
C GLY A 374 -4.04 -8.47 -14.65
N ARG A 375 -4.27 -7.34 -13.98
CA ARG A 375 -5.40 -6.45 -14.25
C ARG A 375 -5.14 -5.56 -15.48
N PHE A 376 -4.86 -6.20 -16.62
CA PHE A 376 -4.47 -5.50 -17.84
C PHE A 376 -5.54 -4.55 -18.41
N PRO A 377 -6.84 -4.90 -18.38
CA PRO A 377 -7.88 -3.97 -18.80
C PRO A 377 -7.90 -2.70 -17.94
N GLN A 378 -7.75 -2.84 -16.61
CA GLN A 378 -7.69 -1.71 -15.69
C GLN A 378 -6.44 -0.87 -15.94
N ALA A 379 -5.27 -1.50 -16.10
CA ALA A 379 -4.01 -0.82 -16.41
C ALA A 379 -4.12 0.00 -17.70
N LYS A 380 -4.76 -0.57 -18.75
CA LYS A 380 -5.04 0.12 -20.02
C LYS A 380 -5.93 1.34 -19.81
N ALA A 381 -7.04 1.17 -19.10
CA ALA A 381 -8.00 2.24 -18.86
C ALA A 381 -7.36 3.42 -18.09
N ILE A 382 -6.54 3.13 -17.09
CA ILE A 382 -5.77 4.14 -16.34
C ILE A 382 -4.78 4.86 -17.26
N LEU A 383 -4.02 4.12 -18.08
CA LEU A 383 -3.07 4.70 -19.03
C LEU A 383 -3.76 5.59 -20.06
N GLU A 384 -4.86 5.11 -20.67
CA GLU A 384 -5.60 5.89 -21.66
C GLU A 384 -6.19 7.17 -21.06
N ASN A 385 -6.81 7.06 -19.87
CA ASN A 385 -7.31 8.23 -19.15
C ASN A 385 -6.19 9.23 -18.86
N TYR A 386 -5.04 8.77 -18.38
CA TYR A 386 -3.89 9.63 -18.09
C TYR A 386 -3.38 10.34 -19.35
N MET A 387 -3.17 9.61 -20.44
CA MET A 387 -2.68 10.16 -21.70
C MET A 387 -3.69 11.12 -22.36
N ASP A 388 -4.99 10.84 -22.26
CA ASP A 388 -6.01 11.65 -22.92
C ASP A 388 -6.29 12.96 -22.15
N TRP A 389 -6.31 12.94 -20.83
CA TRP A 389 -6.75 14.08 -20.01
C TRP A 389 -5.61 14.87 -19.38
N TYR A 390 -4.49 14.23 -19.04
CA TYR A 390 -3.42 14.86 -18.27
C TYR A 390 -2.17 15.17 -19.10
N VAL A 391 -1.99 14.58 -20.26
CA VAL A 391 -0.80 14.78 -21.11
C VAL A 391 -1.18 15.53 -22.38
N ASN A 392 -0.52 16.66 -22.63
CA ASN A 392 -0.65 17.41 -23.87
C ASN A 392 0.21 16.78 -24.99
N ASP A 393 -0.04 17.15 -26.25
CA ASP A 393 0.73 16.62 -27.40
C ASP A 393 2.22 16.99 -27.37
N ASN A 394 2.58 18.08 -26.72
CA ASN A 394 3.97 18.48 -26.50
C ASN A 394 4.63 17.78 -25.27
N GLY A 395 3.95 16.83 -24.66
CA GLY A 395 4.43 16.09 -23.48
C GLY A 395 4.22 16.78 -22.14
N ALA A 396 3.72 18.02 -22.10
CA ALA A 396 3.45 18.70 -20.83
C ALA A 396 2.35 17.97 -20.06
N ILE A 397 2.56 17.79 -18.76
CA ILE A 397 1.65 17.09 -17.85
C ILE A 397 0.88 18.13 -17.05
N LYS A 398 -0.45 18.01 -17.04
CA LYS A 398 -1.40 18.89 -16.32
C LYS A 398 -1.57 18.43 -14.89
N MET A 399 -0.50 18.26 -14.16
CA MET A 399 -0.50 17.93 -12.73
C MET A 399 0.51 18.84 -12.03
N ARG A 400 0.59 18.75 -10.71
CA ARG A 400 1.63 19.41 -9.93
C ARG A 400 2.98 19.15 -10.59
N GLY A 401 3.81 20.15 -10.77
CA GLY A 401 5.03 20.20 -11.56
C GLY A 401 5.74 18.89 -11.84
N PRO A 402 6.20 18.64 -13.05
CA PRO A 402 6.76 17.36 -13.43
C PRO A 402 8.14 17.18 -12.79
N ALA A 403 8.28 16.18 -11.91
CA ALA A 403 9.58 15.66 -11.53
C ALA A 403 10.21 14.98 -12.76
N VAL A 404 11.48 15.28 -13.06
CA VAL A 404 12.15 14.73 -14.25
C VAL A 404 12.19 13.19 -14.25
N PRO A 405 12.44 12.50 -13.12
CA PRO A 405 12.45 11.03 -13.09
C PRO A 405 11.13 10.39 -13.53
N GLN A 406 10.01 11.05 -13.27
CA GLN A 406 8.69 10.50 -13.59
C GLN A 406 8.45 10.31 -15.10
N PHE A 407 9.09 11.12 -15.95
CA PHE A 407 9.04 10.91 -17.40
C PHE A 407 9.70 9.57 -17.77
N GLY A 408 10.90 9.31 -17.27
CA GLY A 408 11.60 8.06 -17.51
C GLY A 408 10.88 6.85 -16.92
N MET A 409 10.36 6.98 -15.71
CA MET A 409 9.53 5.93 -15.07
C MET A 409 8.29 5.61 -15.90
N SER A 410 7.58 6.64 -16.38
CA SER A 410 6.38 6.47 -17.21
C SER A 410 6.70 5.78 -18.54
N LEU A 411 7.82 6.12 -19.19
CA LEU A 411 8.28 5.44 -20.40
C LEU A 411 8.58 3.95 -20.15
N SER A 412 9.26 3.63 -19.05
CA SER A 412 9.53 2.24 -18.64
C SER A 412 8.26 1.46 -18.35
N LEU A 413 7.26 2.07 -17.69
CA LEU A 413 5.98 1.43 -17.40
C LEU A 413 5.13 1.19 -18.66
N ILE A 414 5.13 2.13 -19.61
CA ILE A 414 4.51 1.93 -20.93
C ILE A 414 5.17 0.76 -21.66
N ALA A 415 6.49 0.69 -21.65
CA ALA A 415 7.23 -0.43 -22.23
C ALA A 415 6.85 -1.77 -21.57
N ARG A 416 6.77 -1.80 -20.23
CA ARG A 416 6.34 -2.99 -19.47
C ARG A 416 4.90 -3.38 -19.80
N TYR A 417 3.98 -2.41 -19.90
CA TYR A 417 2.60 -2.68 -20.33
C TYR A 417 2.57 -3.40 -21.68
N VAL A 418 3.30 -2.89 -22.67
CA VAL A 418 3.36 -3.51 -24.01
C VAL A 418 4.02 -4.90 -23.96
N GLN A 419 5.09 -5.08 -23.16
CA GLN A 419 5.75 -6.38 -23.01
C GLN A 419 4.82 -7.44 -22.41
N TYR A 420 3.98 -7.07 -21.44
CA TYR A 420 3.06 -7.99 -20.78
C TYR A 420 1.82 -8.29 -21.61
N THR A 421 1.31 -7.31 -22.35
CA THR A 421 0.02 -7.40 -23.06
C THR A 421 0.16 -7.64 -24.56
N GLY A 422 1.28 -7.22 -25.17
CA GLY A 422 1.44 -7.18 -26.62
C GLY A 422 0.68 -6.03 -27.32
N ASP A 423 0.09 -5.09 -26.58
CA ASP A 423 -0.73 -3.99 -27.11
C ASP A 423 0.13 -2.87 -27.73
N VAL A 424 0.70 -3.15 -28.90
CA VAL A 424 1.45 -2.16 -29.69
C VAL A 424 0.57 -1.00 -30.16
N ALA A 425 -0.73 -1.25 -30.36
CA ALA A 425 -1.68 -0.23 -30.80
C ALA A 425 -1.78 0.95 -29.83
N PHE A 426 -1.61 0.71 -28.53
CA PHE A 426 -1.54 1.76 -27.52
C PHE A 426 -0.37 2.75 -27.82
N THR A 427 0.81 2.24 -28.10
CA THR A 427 1.99 3.10 -28.37
C THR A 427 1.88 3.82 -29.70
N GLU A 428 1.23 3.25 -30.70
CA GLU A 428 0.93 3.96 -31.96
C GLU A 428 -0.08 5.09 -31.73
N LYS A 429 -1.15 4.87 -30.95
CA LYS A 429 -2.15 5.90 -30.61
C LYS A 429 -1.51 7.10 -29.92
N TYR A 430 -0.59 6.90 -28.98
CA TYR A 430 0.00 7.94 -28.16
C TYR A 430 1.44 8.31 -28.54
N LYS A 431 1.89 7.89 -29.72
CA LYS A 431 3.26 8.04 -30.21
C LYS A 431 3.84 9.45 -30.04
N THR A 432 3.07 10.47 -30.41
CA THR A 432 3.50 11.88 -30.34
C THR A 432 3.83 12.28 -28.89
N LYS A 433 2.97 11.97 -27.94
CA LYS A 433 3.15 12.30 -26.51
C LYS A 433 4.33 11.54 -25.90
N ILE A 434 4.47 10.26 -26.23
CA ILE A 434 5.59 9.40 -25.76
C ILE A 434 6.92 9.92 -26.32
N LEU A 435 6.99 10.27 -27.61
CA LEU A 435 8.16 10.87 -28.23
C LEU A 435 8.52 12.21 -27.59
N ALA A 436 7.54 13.05 -27.26
CA ALA A 436 7.77 14.31 -26.59
C ALA A 436 8.47 14.11 -25.23
N TRP A 437 8.08 13.09 -24.45
CA TRP A 437 8.78 12.75 -23.20
C TRP A 437 10.21 12.26 -23.42
N ALA A 438 10.43 11.38 -24.39
CA ALA A 438 11.77 10.89 -24.71
C ALA A 438 12.68 12.03 -25.20
N ASN A 439 12.17 12.95 -26.03
CA ASN A 439 12.90 14.11 -26.51
C ASN A 439 13.25 15.08 -25.35
N LEU A 440 12.32 15.35 -24.43
CA LEU A 440 12.59 16.17 -23.26
C LEU A 440 13.82 15.66 -22.48
N LEU A 441 13.89 14.34 -22.25
CA LEU A 441 14.99 13.73 -21.50
C LEU A 441 16.33 13.83 -22.26
N THR A 442 16.31 13.62 -23.58
CA THR A 442 17.53 13.72 -24.42
C THR A 442 17.99 15.18 -24.58
N GLU A 443 17.06 16.13 -24.71
CA GLU A 443 17.36 17.57 -24.78
C GLU A 443 18.02 18.07 -23.49
N ARG A 444 17.50 17.65 -22.32
CA ARG A 444 18.12 18.00 -21.03
C ARG A 444 19.52 17.39 -20.86
N GLN A 445 19.77 16.20 -21.38
CA GLN A 445 21.11 15.64 -21.43
C GLN A 445 22.02 16.47 -22.35
N ASP A 446 21.52 16.87 -23.54
CA ASP A 446 22.26 17.71 -24.50
C ASP A 446 22.64 19.09 -23.95
N GLU A 447 21.81 19.65 -23.06
CA GLU A 447 22.13 20.88 -22.35
C GLU A 447 23.36 20.70 -21.46
N ASN A 448 23.44 19.64 -20.70
CA ASN A 448 24.57 19.39 -19.81
C ASN A 448 25.82 18.85 -20.54
N LEU A 449 25.67 18.29 -21.73
CA LEU A 449 26.82 17.96 -22.60
C LEU A 449 27.52 19.20 -23.17
N LYS A 450 26.97 20.40 -23.00
CA LYS A 450 27.65 21.66 -23.37
C LYS A 450 28.71 22.11 -22.35
N PHE A 451 28.67 21.56 -21.13
CA PHE A 451 29.70 21.82 -20.14
C PHE A 451 31.02 21.16 -20.57
N PRO A 452 32.20 21.62 -20.07
CA PRO A 452 33.45 20.88 -20.20
C PRO A 452 33.35 19.47 -19.57
N GLU A 453 34.13 18.51 -20.09
CA GLU A 453 34.07 17.12 -19.61
C GLU A 453 34.42 16.95 -18.12
N ASP A 454 35.24 17.85 -17.58
CA ASP A 454 35.63 17.92 -16.17
C ASP A 454 34.61 18.63 -15.28
N HIS A 455 33.54 19.19 -15.87
CA HIS A 455 32.50 19.83 -15.11
C HIS A 455 31.61 18.75 -14.44
N PRO A 456 31.27 18.88 -13.12
CA PRO A 456 30.55 17.84 -12.37
C PRO A 456 29.15 17.53 -12.92
N TYR A 457 28.57 18.41 -13.72
CA TYR A 457 27.24 18.21 -14.33
C TYR A 457 27.33 17.64 -15.76
N TYR A 458 28.56 17.49 -16.32
CA TYR A 458 28.73 17.03 -17.69
C TYR A 458 28.00 15.71 -17.94
N GLY A 459 27.14 15.70 -18.97
CA GLY A 459 26.41 14.51 -19.42
C GLY A 459 25.31 13.97 -18.48
N LEU A 460 25.10 14.59 -17.33
CA LEU A 460 23.97 14.28 -16.43
C LEU A 460 22.69 15.01 -16.88
N ILE A 461 21.58 14.79 -16.17
CA ILE A 461 20.31 15.48 -16.42
C ILE A 461 19.96 16.37 -15.23
N SER A 462 19.95 17.68 -15.45
CA SER A 462 19.46 18.66 -14.48
C SER A 462 17.94 18.82 -14.56
N GLY A 463 17.31 18.99 -13.40
CA GLY A 463 15.89 19.23 -13.28
C GLY A 463 15.38 18.92 -11.87
N TRP A 464 14.12 19.12 -11.65
CA TRP A 464 13.50 18.82 -10.36
C TRP A 464 13.45 17.30 -10.10
N SER A 465 13.95 16.89 -8.93
CA SER A 465 13.84 15.49 -8.48
C SER A 465 12.47 15.18 -7.87
N GLU A 466 11.72 16.20 -7.49
CA GLU A 466 10.44 16.12 -6.82
C GLU A 466 9.50 17.21 -7.33
N SER A 467 8.22 16.88 -7.54
CA SER A 467 7.24 17.81 -8.09
C SER A 467 6.93 18.98 -7.15
N ASP A 468 7.07 18.85 -5.86
CA ASP A 468 6.89 19.93 -4.89
C ASP A 468 7.96 21.02 -5.04
N ALA A 469 9.14 20.68 -5.52
CA ALA A 469 10.20 21.65 -5.82
C ALA A 469 9.76 22.65 -6.88
N ALA A 470 8.95 22.24 -7.86
CA ALA A 470 8.42 23.09 -8.90
C ALA A 470 7.50 24.21 -8.39
N LEU A 471 6.84 24.01 -7.25
CA LEU A 471 5.98 25.02 -6.63
C LEU A 471 6.77 26.19 -6.04
N ARG A 472 8.07 26.04 -5.83
CA ARG A 472 8.92 27.05 -5.18
C ARG A 472 9.56 28.02 -6.15
N TRP A 473 9.47 27.81 -7.45
CA TRP A 473 9.96 28.68 -8.53
C TRP A 473 11.44 29.13 -8.42
N ASP A 474 12.25 28.39 -7.70
CA ASP A 474 13.66 28.64 -7.52
C ASP A 474 14.48 27.61 -8.34
N SER A 475 14.53 27.82 -9.67
CA SER A 475 15.26 26.95 -10.59
C SER A 475 16.74 26.86 -10.23
N TRP A 476 17.34 27.95 -9.72
CA TRP A 476 18.74 27.95 -9.30
C TRP A 476 18.99 26.93 -8.18
N ARG A 477 18.02 26.76 -7.27
CA ARG A 477 18.14 25.86 -6.13
C ARG A 477 17.79 24.42 -6.46
N TRP A 478 16.75 24.20 -7.24
CA TRP A 478 16.10 22.91 -7.41
C TRP A 478 16.32 22.25 -8.77
N GLU A 479 16.73 22.97 -9.79
CA GLU A 479 17.11 22.40 -11.09
C GLU A 479 18.56 21.90 -11.09
N LYS A 480 18.81 20.81 -10.36
CA LYS A 480 20.13 20.20 -10.18
C LYS A 480 20.19 18.82 -10.84
N PRO A 481 21.36 18.28 -11.09
CA PRO A 481 21.52 16.93 -11.63
C PRO A 481 21.44 15.87 -10.53
N TYR A 482 20.25 15.74 -9.95
CA TYR A 482 19.95 14.67 -9.01
C TYR A 482 20.11 13.31 -9.68
N TRP A 483 20.60 12.31 -8.93
CA TRP A 483 20.92 10.99 -9.48
C TRP A 483 19.73 10.28 -10.10
N ASN A 484 18.55 10.40 -9.51
CA ASN A 484 17.33 9.80 -10.01
C ASN A 484 16.89 10.35 -11.37
N ASN A 485 17.22 11.61 -11.72
CA ASN A 485 16.93 12.20 -13.01
C ASN A 485 17.57 11.39 -14.15
N GLY A 486 18.88 11.20 -14.08
CA GLY A 486 19.65 10.43 -15.06
C GLY A 486 19.33 8.94 -15.04
N ALA A 487 19.11 8.38 -13.85
CA ALA A 487 18.84 6.97 -13.68
C ALA A 487 17.52 6.54 -14.34
N PHE A 488 16.41 7.24 -14.06
CA PHE A 488 15.14 6.93 -14.72
C PHE A 488 15.08 7.34 -16.19
N ALA A 489 15.77 8.41 -16.59
CA ALA A 489 15.89 8.73 -18.01
C ALA A 489 16.56 7.58 -18.77
N ALA A 490 17.66 7.04 -18.25
CA ALA A 490 18.33 5.90 -18.82
C ALA A 490 17.42 4.65 -18.87
N ARG A 491 16.72 4.36 -17.77
CA ARG A 491 15.79 3.23 -17.68
C ARG A 491 14.66 3.36 -18.71
N GLY A 492 14.00 4.51 -18.78
CA GLY A 492 12.90 4.75 -19.69
C GLY A 492 13.30 4.65 -21.16
N LEU A 493 14.41 5.28 -21.54
CA LEU A 493 14.94 5.21 -22.91
C LEU A 493 15.34 3.79 -23.29
N LYS A 494 16.03 3.06 -22.39
CA LYS A 494 16.45 1.67 -22.59
C LYS A 494 15.24 0.72 -22.79
N ASP A 495 14.22 0.85 -21.98
CA ASP A 495 13.06 -0.03 -22.06
C ASP A 495 12.19 0.30 -23.27
N LEU A 496 11.97 1.60 -23.55
CA LEU A 496 11.20 2.03 -24.71
C LEU A 496 11.87 1.64 -26.04
N SER A 497 13.23 1.58 -26.08
CA SER A 497 13.98 1.16 -27.27
C SER A 497 13.69 -0.27 -27.73
N LYS A 498 13.06 -1.10 -26.88
CA LYS A 498 12.67 -2.48 -27.18
C LYS A 498 11.30 -2.57 -27.84
N ILE A 499 10.55 -1.46 -27.94
CA ILE A 499 9.17 -1.43 -28.42
C ILE A 499 9.16 -1.15 -29.93
N ALA A 500 8.49 -2.02 -30.70
CA ALA A 500 8.49 -1.98 -32.18
C ALA A 500 8.04 -0.63 -32.77
N THR A 501 7.06 0.06 -32.16
CA THR A 501 6.64 1.41 -32.55
C THR A 501 7.80 2.42 -32.68
N PHE A 502 8.85 2.22 -31.93
CA PHE A 502 9.99 3.16 -31.79
C PHE A 502 11.30 2.60 -32.36
N GLU A 503 11.27 1.55 -33.16
CA GLU A 503 12.45 0.89 -33.71
C GLU A 503 13.45 1.87 -34.36
N GLN A 504 12.96 2.89 -35.07
CA GLN A 504 13.82 3.90 -35.71
C GLN A 504 14.63 4.76 -34.72
N TYR A 505 14.22 4.83 -33.45
CA TYR A 505 14.91 5.57 -32.38
C TYR A 505 15.76 4.66 -31.49
N ALA A 506 15.60 3.35 -31.61
CA ALA A 506 16.12 2.37 -30.67
C ALA A 506 17.63 2.50 -30.45
N GLN A 507 18.40 2.58 -31.53
CA GLN A 507 19.86 2.69 -31.45
C GLN A 507 20.32 3.99 -30.74
N ASN A 508 19.66 5.12 -31.04
CA ASN A 508 19.96 6.39 -30.39
C ASN A 508 19.65 6.31 -28.88
N TRP A 509 18.47 5.83 -28.51
CA TRP A 509 18.06 5.73 -27.10
C TRP A 509 18.92 4.75 -26.30
N GLN A 510 19.33 3.62 -26.89
CA GLN A 510 20.28 2.69 -26.26
C GLN A 510 21.63 3.35 -26.00
N THR A 511 22.12 4.12 -26.96
CA THR A 511 23.38 4.87 -26.81
C THR A 511 23.26 5.93 -25.71
N ARG A 512 22.17 6.71 -25.71
CA ARG A 512 21.91 7.73 -24.68
C ARG A 512 21.75 7.12 -23.29
N ALA A 513 21.03 6.03 -23.17
CA ALA A 513 20.87 5.31 -21.91
C ALA A 513 22.22 4.81 -21.38
N ALA A 514 23.06 4.21 -22.24
CA ALA A 514 24.38 3.76 -21.84
C ALA A 514 25.30 4.91 -21.39
N GLN A 515 25.27 6.05 -22.07
CA GLN A 515 25.98 7.25 -21.68
C GLN A 515 25.53 7.76 -20.31
N LEU A 516 24.21 7.86 -20.07
CA LEU A 516 23.65 8.29 -18.80
C LEU A 516 24.02 7.33 -17.65
N ILE A 517 23.94 6.02 -17.86
CA ILE A 517 24.34 5.01 -16.86
C ILE A 517 25.82 5.18 -16.52
N ASN A 518 26.67 5.25 -17.51
CA ASN A 518 28.11 5.39 -17.30
C ASN A 518 28.46 6.70 -16.60
N GLN A 519 27.86 7.82 -17.03
CA GLN A 519 28.15 9.13 -16.45
C GLN A 519 27.62 9.22 -15.01
N THR A 520 26.38 8.77 -14.78
CA THR A 520 25.80 8.74 -13.43
C THR A 520 26.63 7.88 -12.50
N SER A 521 27.01 6.65 -12.91
CA SER A 521 27.80 5.74 -12.09
C SER A 521 29.20 6.29 -11.81
N HIS A 522 29.88 6.85 -12.82
CA HIS A 522 31.23 7.42 -12.68
C HIS A 522 31.24 8.63 -11.75
N THR A 523 30.32 9.57 -11.98
CA THR A 523 30.24 10.79 -11.17
C THR A 523 29.81 10.48 -9.72
N LEU A 524 28.82 9.58 -9.52
CA LEU A 524 28.41 9.12 -8.20
C LEU A 524 29.61 8.47 -7.46
N ASP A 525 30.29 7.53 -8.09
CA ASP A 525 31.45 6.83 -7.49
C ASP A 525 32.56 7.78 -7.05
N ALA A 526 32.82 8.83 -7.84
CA ALA A 526 33.85 9.84 -7.57
C ALA A 526 33.56 10.71 -6.33
N VAL A 527 32.27 10.91 -5.98
CA VAL A 527 31.87 11.79 -4.87
C VAL A 527 31.57 11.07 -3.56
N ILE A 528 31.54 9.72 -3.55
CA ILE A 528 31.30 8.93 -2.34
C ILE A 528 32.40 9.21 -1.30
N GLN A 529 32.00 9.59 -0.11
CA GLN A 529 32.90 9.84 1.01
C GLN A 529 33.29 8.52 1.70
N ARG A 530 34.35 7.87 1.21
CA ARG A 530 34.78 6.54 1.69
C ARG A 530 35.66 6.58 2.94
N ASN A 531 36.03 7.77 3.41
CA ASN A 531 36.78 7.97 4.63
C ASN A 531 36.00 7.86 5.92
N LEU A 532 34.67 7.74 5.83
CA LEU A 532 33.75 7.53 6.95
C LEU A 532 33.62 6.04 7.28
N THR A 533 33.22 5.70 8.50
CA THR A 533 33.01 4.29 8.96
C THR A 533 32.04 3.56 8.04
N THR A 534 30.88 4.16 7.76
CA THR A 534 30.01 3.78 6.65
C THR A 534 30.20 4.84 5.56
N PRO A 535 30.55 4.46 4.33
CA PRO A 535 30.66 5.42 3.25
C PRO A 535 29.37 6.20 3.04
N TYR A 536 29.49 7.51 2.93
CA TYR A 536 28.36 8.38 2.65
C TYR A 536 28.22 8.67 1.15
N VAL A 537 27.04 8.53 0.63
CA VAL A 537 26.68 8.80 -0.76
C VAL A 537 25.98 10.15 -0.84
N PRO A 538 26.57 11.21 -1.39
CA PRO A 538 25.90 12.51 -1.54
C PRO A 538 24.71 12.46 -2.50
N LEU A 539 23.75 13.36 -2.35
CA LEU A 539 22.59 13.46 -3.23
C LEU A 539 22.89 14.01 -4.61
N LEU A 540 23.92 14.79 -4.72
CA LEU A 540 24.28 15.60 -5.87
C LEU A 540 25.79 15.54 -6.15
N PRO A 541 26.23 15.72 -7.41
CA PRO A 541 27.61 16.02 -7.72
C PRO A 541 28.06 17.29 -6.99
N ASN A 542 29.30 17.36 -6.56
CA ASN A 542 29.87 18.48 -5.79
C ASN A 542 29.28 18.75 -4.41
N GLU A 543 28.38 17.94 -3.94
CA GLU A 543 27.90 18.08 -2.57
C GLU A 543 28.91 17.44 -1.64
N THR A 544 29.39 18.21 -0.66
CA THR A 544 30.35 17.74 0.35
C THR A 544 29.79 17.73 1.74
N THR A 545 28.67 18.43 1.94
CA THR A 545 27.98 18.49 3.23
C THR A 545 27.05 17.30 3.37
N HIS A 546 27.04 16.71 4.54
CA HIS A 546 26.14 15.61 4.86
C HIS A 546 24.69 16.09 4.80
N VAL A 547 23.78 15.25 4.28
CA VAL A 547 22.37 15.63 4.12
C VAL A 547 21.74 16.09 5.44
N LEU A 548 22.05 15.43 6.55
CA LEU A 548 21.54 15.80 7.86
C LEU A 548 22.07 17.13 8.37
N GLU A 549 23.35 17.40 8.14
CA GLU A 549 24.00 18.67 8.50
C GLU A 549 23.46 19.81 7.64
N ASP A 550 23.37 19.59 6.35
CA ASP A 550 22.82 20.57 5.40
C ASP A 550 21.37 20.91 5.68
N LEU A 551 20.54 19.90 5.95
CA LEU A 551 19.15 20.13 6.35
C LEU A 551 19.03 20.83 7.70
N ALA A 552 19.89 20.53 8.66
CA ALA A 552 19.92 21.21 9.95
C ALA A 552 20.34 22.68 9.83
N GLU A 553 21.26 22.99 8.90
CA GLU A 553 21.76 24.34 8.68
C GLU A 553 20.84 25.18 7.80
N GLN A 554 20.35 24.63 6.70
CA GLN A 554 19.59 25.36 5.67
C GLN A 554 18.09 25.13 5.75
N GLY A 555 17.64 24.10 6.45
CA GLY A 555 16.21 23.76 6.54
C GLY A 555 15.62 23.48 5.17
N ASP A 556 14.44 24.03 4.91
CA ASP A 556 13.72 23.91 3.63
C ASP A 556 14.36 24.69 2.47
N ALA A 557 15.44 25.40 2.72
CA ALA A 557 16.25 26.05 1.71
C ALA A 557 17.34 25.13 1.13
N SER A 558 17.58 23.96 1.72
CA SER A 558 18.57 23.01 1.26
C SER A 558 18.20 22.40 -0.10
N SER A 559 19.18 22.32 -1.01
CA SER A 559 19.04 21.55 -2.26
C SER A 559 18.93 20.04 -2.01
N GLN A 560 19.24 19.58 -0.80
CA GLN A 560 19.17 18.18 -0.39
C GLN A 560 17.85 17.83 0.34
N TRP A 561 16.78 18.60 0.15
CA TRP A 561 15.51 18.46 0.88
C TRP A 561 14.79 17.13 0.65
N TRP A 562 14.98 16.46 -0.50
CA TRP A 562 14.29 15.21 -0.83
C TRP A 562 15.21 13.98 -0.93
N PRO A 563 16.00 13.63 0.10
CA PRO A 563 16.91 12.49 0.02
C PRO A 563 16.16 11.16 -0.20
N HIS A 564 15.02 11.01 0.45
CA HIS A 564 14.15 9.85 0.32
C HIS A 564 13.74 9.60 -1.14
N ARG A 565 13.37 10.64 -1.88
CA ARG A 565 12.97 10.55 -3.28
C ARG A 565 14.16 10.18 -4.17
N VAL A 566 15.25 10.92 -4.04
CA VAL A 566 16.43 10.75 -4.91
C VAL A 566 17.04 9.36 -4.79
N TYR A 567 17.27 8.89 -3.57
CA TYR A 567 17.86 7.56 -3.38
C TYR A 567 16.92 6.43 -3.78
N THR A 568 15.65 6.51 -3.38
CA THR A 568 14.69 5.44 -3.68
C THR A 568 14.48 5.27 -5.18
N GLU A 569 14.34 6.35 -5.93
CA GLU A 569 14.14 6.31 -7.37
C GLU A 569 15.44 5.94 -8.12
N LEU A 570 16.62 6.35 -7.62
CA LEU A 570 17.91 5.88 -8.14
C LEU A 570 18.02 4.36 -8.05
N LEU A 571 17.68 3.79 -6.90
CA LEU A 571 17.67 2.35 -6.67
C LEU A 571 16.61 1.63 -7.53
N GLN A 572 15.41 2.16 -7.59
CA GLN A 572 14.29 1.59 -8.36
C GLN A 572 14.60 1.52 -9.86
N ALA A 573 15.34 2.49 -10.39
CA ALA A 573 15.75 2.48 -11.79
C ALA A 573 16.66 1.28 -12.15
N SER A 574 17.31 0.66 -11.16
CA SER A 574 18.16 -0.53 -11.31
C SER A 574 19.22 -0.38 -12.41
N VAL A 575 19.93 0.75 -12.43
CA VAL A 575 20.96 1.07 -13.44
C VAL A 575 22.37 1.06 -12.87
N LEU A 576 22.52 1.04 -11.54
CA LEU A 576 23.81 0.98 -10.87
C LEU A 576 24.38 -0.45 -10.84
N SER A 577 25.70 -0.55 -10.71
CA SER A 577 26.34 -1.83 -10.40
C SER A 577 25.94 -2.34 -9.00
N PRO A 578 25.99 -3.64 -8.73
CA PRO A 578 25.65 -4.18 -7.42
C PRO A 578 26.39 -3.51 -6.26
N ASN A 579 27.69 -3.26 -6.42
CA ASN A 579 28.52 -2.61 -5.40
C ASN A 579 28.07 -1.16 -5.09
N LEU A 580 27.77 -0.38 -6.12
CA LEU A 580 27.26 0.98 -5.93
C LEU A 580 25.86 0.98 -5.33
N THR A 581 25.04 0.04 -5.72
CA THR A 581 23.70 -0.17 -5.14
C THR A 581 23.78 -0.44 -3.63
N ASP A 582 24.67 -1.35 -3.21
CA ASP A 582 24.89 -1.65 -1.79
C ASP A 582 25.42 -0.43 -1.02
N LEU A 583 26.31 0.37 -1.62
CA LEU A 583 26.78 1.60 -0.99
C LEU A 583 25.65 2.61 -0.77
N VAL A 584 24.74 2.76 -1.72
CA VAL A 584 23.56 3.63 -1.56
C VAL A 584 22.64 3.11 -0.44
N ILE A 585 22.32 1.82 -0.44
CA ILE A 585 21.48 1.19 0.60
C ILE A 585 22.10 1.40 1.98
N ASN A 586 23.38 1.06 2.15
CA ASN A 586 24.08 1.18 3.44
C ASN A 586 24.17 2.65 3.89
N SER A 587 24.36 3.58 2.95
CA SER A 587 24.32 5.01 3.25
C SER A 587 22.94 5.45 3.74
N MET A 588 21.86 5.03 3.10
CA MET A 588 20.50 5.35 3.55
C MET A 588 20.24 4.87 4.98
N GLN A 589 20.63 3.63 5.30
CA GLN A 589 20.43 3.03 6.61
C GLN A 589 21.25 3.73 7.70
N ALA A 590 22.52 4.02 7.42
CA ALA A 590 23.44 4.63 8.38
C ALA A 590 23.15 6.11 8.66
N TYR A 591 22.52 6.79 7.72
CA TYR A 591 22.36 8.25 7.76
C TYR A 591 20.89 8.71 7.84
N GLY A 592 20.02 7.85 8.37
CA GLY A 592 18.68 8.25 8.80
C GLY A 592 17.63 8.29 7.71
N ILE A 593 17.89 7.73 6.53
CA ILE A 593 16.92 7.70 5.42
C ILE A 593 16.04 6.44 5.49
N THR A 594 16.17 5.63 6.53
CA THR A 594 15.28 4.53 6.85
C THR A 594 14.86 4.55 8.32
N SER A 595 13.70 3.97 8.62
CA SER A 595 13.23 3.67 9.97
C SER A 595 12.41 2.39 9.93
N LEU A 596 12.67 1.45 10.84
CA LEU A 596 12.07 0.11 10.82
C LEU A 596 12.29 -0.63 9.48
N GLY A 597 13.39 -0.33 8.79
CA GLY A 597 13.68 -0.88 7.47
C GLY A 597 12.90 -0.25 6.32
N VAL A 598 11.99 0.69 6.56
CA VAL A 598 11.23 1.42 5.52
C VAL A 598 11.85 2.79 5.29
N VAL A 599 11.73 3.31 4.06
CA VAL A 599 12.25 4.65 3.73
C VAL A 599 11.63 5.72 4.64
N ALA A 600 12.45 6.59 5.16
CA ALA A 600 12.04 7.62 6.10
C ALA A 600 12.43 9.02 5.63
N ASN A 601 11.72 10.00 6.14
CA ASN A 601 12.04 11.41 5.96
C ASN A 601 12.82 11.91 7.19
N VAL A 602 13.91 12.58 6.92
CA VAL A 602 14.66 13.31 7.92
C VAL A 602 14.25 14.76 7.84
N THR A 603 13.41 15.19 8.76
CA THR A 603 13.05 16.61 8.86
C THR A 603 13.86 17.28 9.96
N PRO A 604 14.68 18.27 9.63
CA PRO A 604 15.42 19.03 10.62
C PRO A 604 14.53 19.82 11.58
N LEU A 605 13.30 20.07 11.18
CA LEU A 605 12.30 20.80 11.96
C LEU A 605 11.72 20.00 13.13
N ARG A 606 11.91 18.67 13.15
CA ARG A 606 11.49 17.75 14.19
C ARG A 606 12.59 16.74 14.48
N ALA A 607 13.62 17.18 15.17
CA ALA A 607 14.74 16.31 15.57
C ALA A 607 14.31 15.12 16.46
N ASP A 608 13.05 15.11 16.91
CA ASP A 608 12.43 14.12 17.78
C ASP A 608 11.55 13.10 17.03
N THR A 609 11.38 13.24 15.71
CA THR A 609 10.56 12.30 14.89
C THR A 609 11.27 11.88 13.63
N ARG A 610 11.10 10.62 13.27
CA ARG A 610 11.47 10.08 11.96
C ARG A 610 10.22 9.53 11.32
N ASP A 611 9.75 10.20 10.28
CA ASP A 611 8.53 9.83 9.58
C ASP A 611 8.83 8.77 8.51
N ILE A 612 8.06 7.69 8.51
CA ILE A 612 8.10 6.66 7.48
C ILE A 612 7.30 7.15 6.28
N LEU A 613 7.87 7.04 5.09
CA LEU A 613 7.25 7.44 3.83
C LEU A 613 6.83 6.20 3.04
N GLY A 614 5.57 5.78 3.22
CA GLY A 614 5.06 4.56 2.60
C GLY A 614 5.00 4.62 1.08
N PHE A 615 4.68 5.79 0.52
CA PHE A 615 4.27 5.97 -0.87
C PHE A 615 5.37 5.78 -1.93
N ILE A 616 6.64 6.01 -1.57
CA ILE A 616 7.78 5.86 -2.48
C ILE A 616 8.67 4.66 -2.17
N SER A 617 8.39 3.96 -1.08
CA SER A 617 9.33 3.01 -0.47
C SER A 617 9.51 1.70 -1.25
N TYR A 618 8.54 1.29 -2.06
CA TYR A 618 8.57 -0.02 -2.73
C TYR A 618 9.78 -0.21 -3.67
N GLY A 619 10.31 0.88 -4.27
CA GLY A 619 11.50 0.82 -5.12
C GLY A 619 12.74 0.39 -4.37
N TYR A 620 12.92 0.88 -3.13
CA TYR A 620 13.96 0.44 -2.22
C TYR A 620 13.84 -1.05 -1.90
N ALA A 621 12.64 -1.51 -1.55
CA ALA A 621 12.40 -2.91 -1.21
C ALA A 621 12.61 -3.87 -2.40
N LEU A 622 12.22 -3.49 -3.62
CA LEU A 622 12.52 -4.26 -4.83
C LEU A 622 14.04 -4.39 -5.04
N THR A 623 14.79 -3.35 -4.71
CA THR A 623 16.24 -3.37 -4.82
C THR A 623 16.89 -4.31 -3.79
N LEU A 624 16.34 -4.39 -2.56
CA LEU A 624 16.78 -5.38 -1.57
C LEU A 624 16.63 -6.81 -2.11
N LEU A 625 15.52 -7.12 -2.78
CA LEU A 625 15.34 -8.42 -3.45
C LEU A 625 16.37 -8.67 -4.55
N LEU A 626 16.65 -7.67 -5.39
CA LEU A 626 17.64 -7.81 -6.45
C LEU A 626 19.06 -8.03 -5.91
N GLN A 627 19.40 -7.43 -4.77
CA GLN A 627 20.70 -7.55 -4.08
C GLN A 627 20.79 -8.78 -3.16
N ASP A 628 19.77 -9.64 -3.13
CA ASP A 628 19.70 -10.83 -2.24
C ASP A 628 19.74 -10.47 -0.73
N ARG A 629 19.34 -9.24 -0.36
CA ARG A 629 19.21 -8.75 1.03
C ARG A 629 17.84 -9.13 1.59
N LEU A 630 17.62 -10.41 1.78
CA LEU A 630 16.29 -10.98 1.94
C LEU A 630 15.67 -10.72 3.32
N ASP A 631 16.46 -10.78 4.39
CA ASP A 631 15.96 -10.52 5.74
C ASP A 631 15.53 -9.05 5.88
N GLU A 632 16.26 -8.13 5.27
CA GLU A 632 15.90 -6.72 5.20
C GLU A 632 14.63 -6.50 4.37
N PHE A 633 14.46 -7.25 3.28
CA PHE A 633 13.21 -7.22 2.50
C PHE A 633 12.02 -7.72 3.32
N VAL A 634 12.17 -8.81 4.06
CA VAL A 634 11.11 -9.36 4.94
C VAL A 634 10.78 -8.36 6.05
N LEU A 635 11.80 -7.74 6.64
CA LEU A 635 11.58 -6.64 7.60
C LEU A 635 10.76 -5.50 6.97
N PHE A 636 11.17 -5.06 5.79
CA PHE A 636 10.44 -4.01 5.08
C PHE A 636 8.97 -4.38 4.86
N LEU A 637 8.71 -5.60 4.36
CA LEU A 637 7.37 -6.09 4.08
C LEU A 637 6.48 -6.06 5.32
N TYR A 638 6.99 -6.56 6.46
CA TYR A 638 6.27 -6.55 7.73
C TYR A 638 6.09 -5.12 8.26
N SER A 639 7.14 -4.32 8.24
CA SER A 639 7.09 -2.95 8.74
C SER A 639 6.13 -2.08 7.93
N HIS A 640 6.12 -2.22 6.60
CA HIS A 640 5.19 -1.47 5.76
C HIS A 640 3.74 -1.84 6.06
N ARG A 641 3.44 -3.15 6.26
CA ARG A 641 2.10 -3.60 6.66
C ARG A 641 1.66 -2.96 7.98
N TYR A 642 2.49 -3.04 9.02
CA TYR A 642 2.08 -2.73 10.38
C TYR A 642 2.32 -1.27 10.79
N HIS A 643 3.16 -0.53 10.08
CA HIS A 643 3.56 0.83 10.45
C HIS A 643 3.20 1.90 9.41
N VAL A 644 2.69 1.52 8.25
CA VAL A 644 2.16 2.44 7.23
C VAL A 644 0.65 2.36 7.13
N HIS A 645 0.06 1.19 7.42
CA HIS A 645 -1.38 0.98 7.39
C HIS A 645 -1.99 1.07 8.78
N ASN A 646 -3.22 1.58 8.88
CA ASN A 646 -3.99 1.42 10.11
C ASN A 646 -4.40 -0.05 10.25
N ARG A 647 -4.46 -0.52 11.50
CA ARG A 647 -4.76 -1.92 11.79
C ARG A 647 -6.23 -2.22 11.60
N GLY A 648 -6.52 -3.35 11.01
CA GLY A 648 -7.87 -3.87 10.82
C GLY A 648 -8.58 -3.36 9.58
N LEU A 649 -8.48 -2.06 9.27
CA LEU A 649 -9.05 -1.47 8.05
C LEU A 649 -8.06 -1.43 6.89
N TRP A 650 -6.77 -1.58 7.17
CA TRP A 650 -5.68 -1.64 6.18
C TRP A 650 -5.65 -0.48 5.20
N ILE A 651 -5.93 0.72 5.67
CA ILE A 651 -5.81 1.97 4.93
C ILE A 651 -4.41 2.53 5.13
N ALA A 652 -3.69 2.73 4.04
CA ALA A 652 -2.31 3.23 4.08
C ALA A 652 -2.25 4.75 4.18
N ALA A 653 -1.35 5.24 5.03
CA ALA A 653 -1.00 6.65 5.10
C ALA A 653 0.11 7.01 4.10
N GLU A 654 0.19 8.27 3.68
CA GLU A 654 1.35 8.80 2.96
C GLU A 654 2.58 8.79 3.86
N VAL A 655 2.42 9.34 5.04
CA VAL A 655 3.45 9.50 6.06
C VAL A 655 2.94 8.92 7.35
N SER A 656 3.76 8.11 8.00
CA SER A 656 3.50 7.62 9.36
C SER A 656 4.76 7.80 10.22
N GLY A 657 4.61 8.30 11.44
CA GLY A 657 5.76 8.68 12.25
C GLY A 657 5.99 7.78 13.44
N THR A 658 7.25 7.50 13.77
CA THR A 658 7.64 6.90 15.04
C THR A 658 7.42 7.85 16.23
N GLY A 659 7.13 9.11 15.95
CA GLY A 659 6.80 10.16 16.91
C GLY A 659 5.31 10.56 16.99
N GLY A 660 4.40 9.80 16.40
CA GLY A 660 2.94 10.01 16.52
C GLY A 660 2.31 10.90 15.46
N GLY A 661 2.93 11.02 14.28
CA GLY A 661 2.33 11.69 13.12
C GLY A 661 1.80 10.69 12.10
N SER A 662 0.61 10.93 11.55
CA SER A 662 0.15 10.27 10.34
C SER A 662 -0.53 11.26 9.43
N SER A 663 -0.38 11.09 8.14
CA SER A 663 -1.14 11.80 7.12
C SER A 663 -2.38 11.01 6.72
N THR A 664 -3.20 11.64 5.89
CA THR A 664 -4.37 11.03 5.28
C THR A 664 -4.01 9.85 4.37
N PHE A 665 -5.01 9.09 3.94
CA PHE A 665 -4.86 8.00 2.97
C PHE A 665 -4.09 8.44 1.73
N CYS A 666 -3.23 7.54 1.27
CA CYS A 666 -2.42 7.72 0.07
C CYS A 666 -2.46 6.47 -0.80
N GLN A 667 -2.96 6.58 -2.01
CA GLN A 667 -3.06 5.45 -2.95
C GLN A 667 -1.70 4.83 -3.30
N PRO A 668 -0.62 5.59 -3.56
CA PRO A 668 0.70 5.00 -3.77
C PRO A 668 1.19 4.12 -2.61
N SER A 669 0.97 4.54 -1.36
CA SER A 669 1.30 3.72 -0.18
C SER A 669 0.48 2.43 -0.13
N GLN A 670 -0.81 2.50 -0.49
CA GLN A 670 -1.70 1.36 -0.47
C GLN A 670 -1.22 0.23 -1.37
N PHE A 671 -0.56 0.55 -2.48
CA PHE A 671 -0.08 -0.44 -3.44
C PHE A 671 1.33 -1.00 -3.17
N ALA A 672 2.06 -0.46 -2.21
CA ALA A 672 3.40 -0.98 -1.91
C ALA A 672 3.35 -2.47 -1.53
N VAL A 673 2.44 -2.88 -0.64
CA VAL A 673 2.32 -4.29 -0.22
C VAL A 673 1.93 -5.20 -1.40
N PRO A 674 0.90 -4.94 -2.22
CA PRO A 674 0.63 -5.72 -3.42
C PRO A 674 1.83 -5.91 -4.35
N ILE A 675 2.56 -4.84 -4.64
CA ILE A 675 3.74 -4.87 -5.50
C ILE A 675 4.80 -5.81 -4.90
N LEU A 676 5.06 -5.70 -3.60
CA LEU A 676 6.08 -6.46 -2.91
C LEU A 676 5.69 -7.93 -2.70
N LEU A 677 4.43 -8.23 -2.43
CA LEU A 677 3.92 -9.61 -2.37
C LEU A 677 4.16 -10.35 -3.68
N ARG A 678 3.84 -9.70 -4.81
CA ARG A 678 4.11 -10.28 -6.13
C ARG A 678 5.60 -10.48 -6.36
N ALA A 679 6.43 -9.50 -6.00
CA ALA A 679 7.87 -9.56 -6.18
C ALA A 679 8.55 -10.60 -5.27
N ALA A 680 8.04 -10.82 -4.06
CA ALA A 680 8.53 -11.85 -3.15
C ALA A 680 8.42 -13.26 -3.73
N LEU A 681 7.33 -13.51 -4.46
CA LEU A 681 7.08 -14.81 -5.08
C LEU A 681 7.76 -14.95 -6.43
N LEU A 682 7.59 -13.95 -7.28
CA LEU A 682 8.08 -13.94 -8.66
C LEU A 682 8.58 -12.53 -8.99
N LEU A 683 9.83 -12.38 -9.39
CA LEU A 683 10.42 -11.10 -9.75
C LEU A 683 11.15 -11.20 -11.08
N ASP A 684 10.66 -10.46 -12.08
CA ASP A 684 11.33 -10.34 -13.37
C ASP A 684 12.58 -9.48 -13.21
N HIS A 685 13.76 -9.97 -13.57
CA HIS A 685 14.95 -9.14 -13.62
C HIS A 685 14.74 -7.98 -14.60
N PRO A 686 15.05 -6.71 -14.24
CA PRO A 686 14.74 -5.57 -15.10
C PRO A 686 15.46 -5.59 -16.45
N ASP A 687 16.66 -6.15 -16.51
CA ASP A 687 17.53 -6.14 -17.70
C ASP A 687 17.77 -7.52 -18.32
N GLU A 688 17.85 -8.56 -17.51
CA GLU A 688 18.22 -9.90 -17.93
C GLU A 688 17.01 -10.78 -18.21
N GLU A 689 17.19 -11.83 -19.00
CA GLU A 689 16.19 -12.88 -19.21
C GLU A 689 16.19 -13.86 -18.03
N VAL A 690 15.98 -13.32 -16.82
CA VAL A 690 16.00 -14.04 -15.54
C VAL A 690 14.70 -13.80 -14.78
N LEU A 691 14.09 -14.89 -14.32
CA LEU A 691 12.98 -14.89 -13.38
C LEU A 691 13.44 -15.38 -12.00
N PHE A 692 13.35 -14.56 -10.99
CA PHE A 692 13.54 -14.96 -9.61
C PHE A 692 12.25 -15.52 -9.03
N VAL A 693 12.35 -16.64 -8.33
CA VAL A 693 11.23 -17.41 -7.79
C VAL A 693 11.42 -17.64 -6.30
N GLY A 694 10.42 -17.30 -5.50
CA GLY A 694 10.38 -17.52 -4.06
C GLY A 694 11.42 -16.74 -3.25
N ARG A 695 12.12 -15.79 -3.89
CA ARG A 695 13.28 -15.12 -3.31
C ARG A 695 12.95 -14.38 -2.02
N GLY A 696 11.84 -13.65 -1.99
CA GLY A 696 11.38 -12.85 -0.83
C GLY A 696 10.32 -13.53 0.01
N VAL A 697 10.04 -14.83 -0.20
CA VAL A 697 9.04 -15.56 0.61
C VAL A 697 9.56 -15.71 2.03
N PRO A 698 8.84 -15.22 3.06
CA PRO A 698 9.22 -15.46 4.44
C PRO A 698 9.24 -16.96 4.77
N ARG A 699 10.29 -17.47 5.42
CA ARG A 699 10.41 -18.90 5.79
C ARG A 699 9.24 -19.37 6.65
N ARG A 700 8.74 -18.48 7.50
CA ARG A 700 7.60 -18.75 8.36
C ARG A 700 6.29 -19.01 7.61
N TRP A 701 6.11 -18.43 6.43
CA TRP A 701 4.91 -18.77 5.63
C TRP A 701 4.93 -20.20 5.16
N LEU A 702 6.10 -20.72 4.77
CA LEU A 702 6.27 -22.13 4.37
C LEU A 702 6.16 -23.08 5.55
N SER A 703 6.68 -22.75 6.73
CA SER A 703 6.55 -23.60 7.92
C SER A 703 5.11 -23.69 8.44
N LYS A 704 4.27 -22.71 8.15
CA LYS A 704 2.86 -22.69 8.54
C LYS A 704 1.91 -23.24 7.47
N GLY A 705 2.36 -23.41 6.22
CA GLY A 705 1.53 -23.91 5.15
C GLY A 705 2.08 -23.72 3.75
N ARG A 706 1.19 -23.79 2.78
CA ARG A 706 1.48 -23.62 1.37
C ARG A 706 1.60 -22.14 1.01
N VAL A 707 2.50 -21.84 0.07
CA VAL A 707 2.63 -20.54 -0.58
C VAL A 707 2.48 -20.74 -2.09
N ALA A 708 1.46 -20.13 -2.67
CA ALA A 708 1.18 -20.30 -4.09
C ALA A 708 0.63 -19.01 -4.73
N ILE A 709 0.95 -18.80 -6.00
CA ILE A 709 0.31 -17.80 -6.85
C ILE A 709 -0.04 -18.43 -8.19
N GLN A 710 -1.25 -18.14 -8.69
CA GLN A 710 -1.72 -18.67 -9.96
C GLN A 710 -1.90 -17.53 -10.96
N LYS A 711 -1.53 -17.79 -12.21
CA LYS A 711 -1.66 -16.86 -13.33
C LYS A 711 -0.95 -15.52 -13.09
N ALA A 712 0.17 -15.54 -12.41
CA ALA A 712 0.96 -14.33 -12.18
C ALA A 712 1.59 -13.87 -13.51
N PRO A 713 1.38 -12.63 -13.94
CA PRO A 713 1.94 -12.13 -15.18
C PRO A 713 3.44 -11.90 -15.05
N THR A 714 4.16 -12.23 -16.10
CA THR A 714 5.57 -11.93 -16.32
C THR A 714 5.77 -11.44 -17.74
N LYS A 715 6.94 -10.94 -18.07
CA LYS A 715 7.25 -10.59 -19.47
C LYS A 715 7.32 -11.81 -20.41
N TRP A 716 7.29 -13.05 -19.89
CA TRP A 716 7.27 -14.31 -20.65
C TRP A 716 5.90 -15.00 -20.66
N GLY A 717 4.87 -14.36 -20.16
CA GLY A 717 3.51 -14.90 -20.03
C GLY A 717 3.13 -15.19 -18.59
N LEU A 718 2.03 -15.90 -18.39
CA LEU A 718 1.55 -16.23 -17.04
C LEU A 718 2.37 -17.38 -16.44
N VAL A 719 2.64 -17.27 -15.15
CA VAL A 719 3.39 -18.27 -14.38
C VAL A 719 2.58 -18.66 -13.14
N ASP A 720 2.50 -19.96 -12.88
CA ASP A 720 1.99 -20.53 -11.65
C ASP A 720 3.19 -20.93 -10.76
N LEU A 721 3.09 -20.67 -9.48
CA LEU A 721 4.06 -21.08 -8.46
C LEU A 721 3.35 -21.75 -7.30
N ASP A 722 3.90 -22.86 -6.84
CA ASP A 722 3.48 -23.59 -5.64
C ASP A 722 4.73 -24.02 -4.84
N MET A 723 4.81 -23.53 -3.60
CA MET A 723 5.89 -23.85 -2.68
C MET A 723 5.32 -24.52 -1.43
N GLN A 724 5.92 -25.64 -1.02
CA GLN A 724 5.51 -26.42 0.14
C GLN A 724 6.73 -26.89 0.92
N LEU A 725 6.60 -26.92 2.24
CA LEU A 725 7.60 -27.43 3.16
C LEU A 725 7.03 -28.63 3.93
N ASP A 726 7.73 -29.76 3.88
CA ASP A 726 7.50 -30.90 4.78
C ASP A 726 8.69 -31.04 5.75
N GLU A 727 8.55 -30.41 6.91
CA GLU A 727 9.61 -30.44 7.93
C GLU A 727 9.91 -31.86 8.43
N LYS A 728 8.90 -32.76 8.48
CA LYS A 728 9.09 -34.12 8.96
C LYS A 728 9.87 -34.96 7.97
N ALA A 729 9.63 -34.77 6.70
CA ALA A 729 10.39 -35.44 5.64
C ALA A 729 11.72 -34.72 5.34
N GLY A 730 11.93 -33.50 5.83
CA GLY A 730 13.08 -32.66 5.51
C GLY A 730 13.10 -32.24 4.05
N LEU A 731 11.94 -31.89 3.50
CA LEU A 731 11.77 -31.57 2.08
C LEU A 731 11.16 -30.19 1.89
N VAL A 732 11.69 -29.44 0.93
CA VAL A 732 11.04 -28.26 0.36
C VAL A 732 10.80 -28.52 -1.13
N THR A 733 9.56 -28.31 -1.59
CA THR A 733 9.15 -28.55 -2.97
C THR A 733 8.64 -27.26 -3.59
N THR A 734 9.15 -26.94 -4.78
CA THR A 734 8.69 -25.82 -5.59
C THR A 734 8.24 -26.34 -6.95
N VAL A 735 6.99 -26.08 -7.32
CA VAL A 735 6.43 -26.41 -8.62
C VAL A 735 6.15 -25.14 -9.39
N LEU A 736 6.60 -25.08 -10.63
CA LEU A 736 6.38 -23.97 -11.56
C LEU A 736 5.61 -24.45 -12.77
N GLY A 737 4.62 -23.65 -13.18
CA GLY A 737 3.88 -23.79 -14.43
C GLY A 737 4.09 -22.57 -15.33
N PHE A 738 4.36 -22.78 -16.64
CA PHE A 738 4.58 -21.71 -17.62
C PHE A 738 3.57 -21.78 -18.74
N GLU A 739 2.81 -20.71 -18.95
CA GLU A 739 1.84 -20.64 -20.05
C GLU A 739 2.54 -20.69 -21.42
N ARG A 740 3.53 -19.85 -21.65
CA ARG A 740 4.25 -19.74 -22.93
C ARG A 740 5.58 -20.48 -22.92
N GLY A 741 6.22 -20.54 -21.78
CA GLY A 741 7.53 -21.15 -21.56
C GLY A 741 8.37 -20.30 -20.60
N PRO A 742 9.47 -20.85 -20.05
CA PRO A 742 10.35 -20.13 -19.15
C PRO A 742 11.23 -19.11 -19.89
N PRO A 743 11.79 -18.11 -19.16
CA PRO A 743 12.91 -17.31 -19.66
C PRO A 743 14.19 -18.16 -19.85
N ALA A 744 15.26 -17.53 -20.29
CA ALA A 744 16.56 -18.18 -20.45
C ALA A 744 17.08 -18.77 -19.15
N GLU A 745 16.80 -18.12 -18.03
CA GLU A 745 17.21 -18.57 -16.71
C GLU A 745 16.10 -18.34 -15.67
N VAL A 746 15.85 -19.35 -14.83
CA VAL A 746 14.96 -19.27 -13.66
C VAL A 746 15.78 -19.56 -12.41
N ARG A 747 15.76 -18.64 -11.45
CA ARG A 747 16.48 -18.80 -10.18
C ARG A 747 15.49 -19.05 -9.07
N VAL A 748 15.47 -20.26 -8.56
CA VAL A 748 14.56 -20.73 -7.50
C VAL A 748 15.25 -20.66 -6.15
N LYS A 749 14.73 -19.87 -5.24
CA LYS A 749 15.18 -19.82 -3.84
C LYS A 749 14.28 -20.75 -3.01
N LEU A 750 14.84 -21.80 -2.43
CA LEU A 750 14.05 -22.86 -1.78
C LEU A 750 13.58 -22.50 -0.37
N ARG A 751 14.18 -21.49 0.28
CA ARG A 751 13.78 -20.97 1.60
C ARG A 751 13.61 -22.08 2.66
N VAL A 752 14.67 -22.86 2.89
CA VAL A 752 14.68 -23.88 3.95
C VAL A 752 14.55 -23.25 5.34
N PRO A 753 14.11 -24.01 6.37
CA PRO A 753 14.02 -23.49 7.72
C PRO A 753 15.34 -22.88 8.20
N GLU A 754 15.26 -21.83 9.01
CA GLU A 754 16.44 -21.13 9.51
C GLU A 754 17.39 -22.09 10.26
N GLY A 755 18.70 -21.92 10.04
CA GLY A 755 19.71 -22.81 10.58
C GLY A 755 19.80 -24.19 9.94
N ARG A 756 19.05 -24.46 8.86
CA ARG A 756 19.14 -25.67 8.05
C ARG A 756 19.86 -25.40 6.75
N GLU A 757 20.55 -26.41 6.23
CA GLU A 757 21.24 -26.35 4.95
C GLU A 757 20.71 -27.42 4.00
N LEU A 758 20.69 -27.12 2.71
CA LEU A 758 20.36 -28.10 1.66
C LEU A 758 21.47 -29.18 1.58
N LYS A 759 21.06 -30.44 1.57
CA LYS A 759 21.92 -31.59 1.39
C LYS A 759 21.87 -32.20 0.00
N ALA A 760 20.73 -32.05 -0.65
CA ALA A 760 20.53 -32.49 -2.03
C ALA A 760 19.43 -31.67 -2.69
N VAL A 761 19.55 -31.50 -4.00
CA VAL A 761 18.52 -30.88 -4.85
C VAL A 761 18.28 -31.75 -6.06
N THR A 762 16.99 -31.87 -6.43
CA THR A 762 16.59 -32.50 -7.69
C THR A 762 15.67 -31.56 -8.48
N VAL A 763 15.79 -31.63 -9.81
CA VAL A 763 14.91 -30.99 -10.78
C VAL A 763 14.28 -32.09 -11.63
N ASP A 764 12.96 -32.21 -11.59
CA ASP A 764 12.20 -33.31 -12.23
C ASP A 764 12.78 -34.69 -11.91
N GLY A 765 13.17 -34.89 -10.64
CA GLY A 765 13.76 -36.13 -10.14
C GLY A 765 15.23 -36.36 -10.50
N LYS A 766 15.89 -35.47 -11.21
CA LYS A 766 17.32 -35.54 -11.53
C LYS A 766 18.13 -34.64 -10.62
N ALA A 767 19.28 -35.10 -10.15
CA ALA A 767 20.18 -34.31 -9.33
C ALA A 767 20.57 -32.99 -10.02
N ALA A 768 20.58 -31.89 -9.28
CA ALA A 768 20.90 -30.57 -9.76
C ALA A 768 21.93 -29.91 -8.85
N GLU A 769 22.67 -28.95 -9.40
CA GLU A 769 23.60 -28.11 -8.66
C GLU A 769 22.83 -26.94 -8.00
N TRP A 770 23.33 -26.51 -6.84
CA TRP A 770 22.80 -25.36 -6.13
C TRP A 770 23.90 -24.59 -5.40
N GLN A 771 23.59 -23.34 -5.04
CA GLN A 771 24.47 -22.51 -4.24
C GLN A 771 23.66 -21.88 -3.08
N GLY A 772 24.04 -22.17 -1.83
CA GLY A 772 23.24 -21.80 -0.68
C GLY A 772 21.83 -22.41 -0.77
N GLU A 773 20.80 -21.57 -0.93
CA GLU A 773 19.42 -22.00 -1.14
C GLU A 773 18.95 -21.84 -2.60
N GLU A 774 19.81 -21.35 -3.51
CA GLU A 774 19.43 -21.01 -4.87
C GLU A 774 19.76 -22.12 -5.86
N VAL A 775 18.78 -22.45 -6.69
CA VAL A 775 18.89 -23.39 -7.81
C VAL A 775 18.70 -22.63 -9.12
N ILE A 776 19.68 -22.74 -10.02
CA ILE A 776 19.63 -22.06 -11.31
C ILE A 776 19.15 -23.06 -12.38
N LEU A 777 18.01 -22.79 -12.97
CA LEU A 777 17.41 -23.61 -14.02
C LEU A 777 17.64 -22.96 -15.38
N ARG A 778 18.26 -23.71 -16.30
CA ARG A 778 18.35 -23.39 -17.73
C ARG A 778 17.59 -24.46 -18.48
N ILE A 779 16.29 -24.29 -18.58
CA ILE A 779 15.33 -25.25 -19.12
C ILE A 779 14.85 -24.85 -20.52
N GLY A 780 14.43 -25.81 -21.31
CA GLY A 780 14.02 -25.54 -22.70
C GLY A 780 12.78 -24.65 -22.77
N ALA A 781 12.71 -23.78 -23.78
CA ALA A 781 11.59 -22.84 -23.97
C ALA A 781 10.22 -23.51 -24.15
N SER A 782 10.16 -24.81 -24.45
CA SER A 782 8.92 -25.59 -24.53
C SER A 782 8.49 -26.21 -23.21
N THR A 783 9.25 -26.05 -22.14
CA THR A 783 8.92 -26.59 -20.81
C THR A 783 7.67 -25.93 -20.28
N LYS A 784 6.68 -26.73 -19.85
CA LYS A 784 5.42 -26.23 -19.30
C LYS A 784 5.39 -26.33 -17.78
N ASN A 785 6.01 -27.34 -17.24
CA ASN A 785 6.09 -27.52 -15.78
C ASN A 785 7.50 -27.94 -15.38
N VAL A 786 7.90 -27.58 -14.19
CA VAL A 786 9.15 -28.01 -13.58
C VAL A 786 8.94 -28.16 -12.07
N THR A 787 9.52 -29.21 -11.50
CA THR A 787 9.48 -29.47 -10.06
C THR A 787 10.90 -29.45 -9.52
N VAL A 788 11.14 -28.59 -8.52
CA VAL A 788 12.40 -28.52 -7.79
C VAL A 788 12.17 -29.01 -6.38
N VAL A 789 12.97 -29.98 -5.94
CA VAL A 789 12.88 -30.56 -4.58
C VAL A 789 14.24 -30.44 -3.90
N GLY A 790 14.26 -29.73 -2.78
CA GLY A 790 15.42 -29.66 -1.88
C GLY A 790 15.22 -30.57 -0.68
N THR A 791 16.28 -31.32 -0.30
CA THR A 791 16.35 -32.05 0.94
C THR A 791 17.28 -31.31 1.90
N PHE A 792 16.89 -31.11 3.16
CA PHE A 792 17.66 -30.38 4.17
C PHE A 792 17.81 -31.12 5.47
#